data_634d544ad86a454c607ae62026813552
#
_entry.id   634d544ad86a454c607ae62026813552
#
_cell.length_a   1.000
_cell.length_b   1.000
_cell.length_c   1.000
_cell.angle_alpha   90.00
_cell.angle_beta   90.00
_cell.angle_gamma   90.00
#
_symmetry.space_group_name_H-M   'P 1'
#
loop_
_entity.id
_entity.type
_entity.pdbx_description
1 polymer ?
#
loop_
_entity_poly.entity_id
_entity_poly.type
_entity_poly.pdbx_seq_one_letter_code
_entity_poly.pdbx_strand_id
1 'polypeptide(L)'
;MRVPILLYIKWNDSKQFYEMNEYLDELLRLLRYDSLYPPQEIALSKGVMNGNSILVTTPTSSGKTLIGLMGMINILNKRKKVVYLTPLKALATEKFNEFNIIKNLSYYNDRKIKIAISTGDYDSSGSELIDKDIIILTNEKMDSILRHDSNWINNVGLFIIDEIHLLTERERGPTLEIILTKIKLMPQKPQIIGISATVSNSDEVAEWLTCESIQSNWRPTELIEGVYNYGKVTMNNGTSYDIDNIGILDNSTNAITSLAMDSITNGGGQSLVFAETRKRTVSLAKKTSEIVSKFLDKPSKQLAQKTGVEILKEGDDTELNRTLSSTVANGVGFHHAGLGAKSRQIVEKAFRNGIVKILFATPTLAAGVNLPARRVIITSIFRYDYEFGGNVPMSVLQYKQICGRAGRPAYDKYGEAIIIADSRTNPEDLYNHFVLGVPEPIVSQLMDERALRVHVLGILASKPKMLKSELLHFFEQTFLSKYQGSQTIGFEIESLLTFLTNEKLIIMRNDLLMPTKFGKRVSLLYIDPKTGIKFKKNLDSYKGNIYDINNFSANRYENNVINFLYWICDCYDFYPKLTLRQNETAHFQRLFDKHKLDSYGLSNYDYSLKSLVILLEWLDESSEANLNEKIGVEPGDLHRMVETTYWLLYCPYEIAKLVERKDLLPEINILRLRIKHGVKSELIPLIQLEGIGRIRARSLYRAGITDVAMIEKISESKLGSIPKIGVKLAKKLKSQIKN
;
A
#
# COMPACT_ATOMS: atom_id res chain seq x y z
N MET A 1 -10.11 -14.47 40.75
CA MET A 1 -11.35 -15.27 40.57
C MET A 1 -11.73 -15.13 39.09
N ARG A 2 -11.69 -16.22 38.31
CA ARG A 2 -12.16 -16.23 36.91
C ARG A 2 -13.67 -16.19 36.94
N VAL A 3 -14.27 -15.09 36.48
CA VAL A 3 -15.71 -15.05 36.20
C VAL A 3 -15.90 -15.78 34.84
N PRO A 4 -16.63 -16.87 34.78
CA PRO A 4 -16.90 -17.54 33.50
C PRO A 4 -17.71 -16.59 32.61
N ILE A 5 -17.34 -16.50 31.34
CA ILE A 5 -18.02 -15.74 30.27
C ILE A 5 -19.50 -16.12 30.14
N LEU A 6 -19.91 -17.23 30.72
CA LEU A 6 -21.25 -17.80 30.78
C LEU A 6 -22.33 -16.92 31.47
N LEU A 7 -21.99 -15.83 32.17
CA LEU A 7 -22.95 -15.06 32.98
C LEU A 7 -23.61 -13.86 32.26
N TYR A 8 -23.18 -13.50 31.04
CA TYR A 8 -23.64 -12.26 30.38
C TYR A 8 -24.69 -12.42 29.28
N ILE A 9 -25.05 -13.65 28.87
CA ILE A 9 -25.99 -13.82 27.76
C ILE A 9 -27.21 -14.66 28.16
N LYS A 10 -28.28 -13.97 28.55
CA LYS A 10 -29.63 -14.54 28.54
C LYS A 10 -30.15 -14.56 27.11
N TRP A 11 -29.89 -15.62 26.35
CA TRP A 11 -30.52 -15.87 25.05
C TRP A 11 -30.65 -17.37 24.79
N ASN A 12 -31.84 -17.77 24.39
CA ASN A 12 -32.34 -19.05 23.89
C ASN A 12 -31.41 -20.29 23.90
N ASP A 13 -31.90 -21.35 24.55
CA ASP A 13 -31.35 -22.71 24.71
C ASP A 13 -31.23 -23.50 23.38
N SER A 14 -30.40 -23.09 22.43
CA SER A 14 -30.15 -23.89 21.25
C SER A 14 -28.72 -24.51 21.31
N LYS A 15 -28.62 -25.77 20.90
CA LYS A 15 -27.34 -26.52 20.78
C LYS A 15 -26.26 -25.73 20.02
N GLN A 16 -26.69 -25.01 19.02
CA GLN A 16 -25.81 -24.16 18.17
C GLN A 16 -25.16 -23.01 18.96
N PHE A 17 -25.84 -22.50 20.02
CA PHE A 17 -25.31 -21.44 20.87
C PHE A 17 -24.17 -21.94 21.78
N TYR A 18 -24.32 -23.15 22.34
CA TYR A 18 -23.27 -23.76 23.16
C TYR A 18 -22.03 -24.06 22.33
N GLU A 19 -22.18 -24.62 21.13
CA GLU A 19 -21.07 -24.90 20.21
C GLU A 19 -20.34 -23.60 19.81
N MET A 20 -21.04 -22.50 19.54
CA MET A 20 -20.42 -21.22 19.19
C MET A 20 -19.61 -20.61 20.33
N ASN A 21 -20.02 -20.75 21.56
CA ASN A 21 -19.28 -20.31 22.74
C ASN A 21 -18.00 -21.13 22.95
N GLU A 22 -18.05 -22.43 22.72
CA GLU A 22 -16.88 -23.31 22.79
C GLU A 22 -15.81 -22.92 21.76
N TYR A 23 -16.23 -22.58 20.54
CA TYR A 23 -15.31 -22.09 19.50
C TYR A 23 -14.73 -20.71 19.82
N LEU A 24 -15.50 -19.81 20.43
CA LEU A 24 -14.97 -18.53 20.89
C LEU A 24 -13.91 -18.73 21.98
N ASP A 25 -14.16 -19.62 22.94
CA ASP A 25 -13.21 -19.95 24.01
C ASP A 25 -11.92 -20.57 23.43
N GLU A 26 -12.02 -21.44 22.43
CA GLU A 26 -10.87 -21.99 21.74
C GLU A 26 -10.08 -20.90 21.00
N LEU A 27 -10.75 -19.99 20.29
CA LEU A 27 -10.13 -18.86 19.62
C LEU A 27 -9.38 -17.96 20.61
N LEU A 28 -10.00 -17.61 21.74
CA LEU A 28 -9.38 -16.78 22.78
C LEU A 28 -8.13 -17.46 23.38
N ARG A 29 -8.20 -18.76 23.62
CA ARG A 29 -7.03 -19.55 24.11
C ARG A 29 -5.88 -19.55 23.08
N LEU A 30 -6.19 -19.76 21.80
CA LEU A 30 -5.18 -19.74 20.72
C LEU A 30 -4.53 -18.37 20.60
N LEU A 31 -5.30 -17.30 20.74
CA LEU A 31 -4.82 -15.93 20.66
C LEU A 31 -4.20 -15.43 22.00
N ARG A 32 -4.29 -16.23 23.09
CA ARG A 32 -3.84 -15.89 24.44
C ARG A 32 -4.52 -14.65 25.01
N TYR A 33 -5.82 -14.50 24.75
CA TYR A 33 -6.66 -13.48 25.38
C TYR A 33 -7.31 -14.07 26.62
N ASP A 34 -7.23 -13.35 27.76
CA ASP A 34 -7.85 -13.76 29.02
C ASP A 34 -9.31 -13.29 29.13
N SER A 35 -9.68 -12.23 28.42
CA SER A 35 -11.03 -11.64 28.41
C SER A 35 -11.26 -10.82 27.16
N LEU A 36 -12.52 -10.53 26.85
CA LEU A 36 -12.89 -9.60 25.79
C LEU A 36 -12.72 -8.16 26.27
N TYR A 37 -12.41 -7.27 25.33
CA TYR A 37 -12.44 -5.84 25.55
C TYR A 37 -13.86 -5.28 25.36
N PRO A 38 -14.21 -4.12 25.99
CA PRO A 38 -15.57 -3.58 25.91
C PRO A 38 -16.13 -3.46 24.48
N PRO A 39 -15.42 -3.00 23.44
CA PRO A 39 -15.95 -2.99 22.09
C PRO A 39 -16.27 -4.38 21.54
N GLN A 40 -15.52 -5.41 21.96
CA GLN A 40 -15.72 -6.79 21.54
C GLN A 40 -16.96 -7.40 22.22
N GLU A 41 -17.19 -7.10 23.52
CA GLU A 41 -18.39 -7.49 24.24
C GLU A 41 -19.65 -6.87 23.61
N ILE A 42 -19.58 -5.57 23.24
CA ILE A 42 -20.67 -4.89 22.53
C ILE A 42 -20.93 -5.58 21.17
N ALA A 43 -19.90 -5.91 20.40
CA ALA A 43 -20.06 -6.60 19.13
C ALA A 43 -20.69 -7.99 19.28
N LEU A 44 -20.32 -8.72 20.33
CA LEU A 44 -20.92 -10.00 20.66
C LEU A 44 -22.40 -9.85 21.02
N SER A 45 -22.77 -8.88 21.88
CA SER A 45 -24.14 -8.60 22.27
C SER A 45 -25.03 -8.15 21.09
N LYS A 46 -24.43 -7.47 20.09
CA LYS A 46 -25.10 -7.09 18.83
C LYS A 46 -25.17 -8.22 17.79
N GLY A 47 -24.73 -9.42 18.15
CA GLY A 47 -24.92 -10.63 17.35
C GLY A 47 -23.94 -10.80 16.21
N VAL A 48 -22.71 -10.33 16.34
CA VAL A 48 -21.65 -10.53 15.32
C VAL A 48 -21.45 -12.01 14.97
N MET A 49 -21.54 -12.90 15.94
CA MET A 49 -21.47 -14.35 15.73
C MET A 49 -22.76 -14.95 15.19
N ASN A 50 -23.88 -14.25 15.27
CA ASN A 50 -25.17 -14.70 14.73
C ASN A 50 -25.38 -14.31 13.26
N GLY A 51 -24.44 -13.55 12.66
CA GLY A 51 -24.49 -13.11 11.29
C GLY A 51 -24.98 -11.67 11.10
N ASN A 52 -25.19 -10.92 12.18
CA ASN A 52 -25.55 -9.51 12.07
C ASN A 52 -24.37 -8.70 11.49
N SER A 53 -24.68 -7.81 10.55
CA SER A 53 -23.72 -6.88 10.01
C SER A 53 -23.48 -5.73 10.99
N ILE A 54 -22.22 -5.37 11.21
CA ILE A 54 -21.83 -4.33 12.17
C ILE A 54 -20.76 -3.40 11.57
N LEU A 55 -20.81 -2.13 11.95
CA LEU A 55 -19.75 -1.16 11.70
C LEU A 55 -19.13 -0.75 13.05
N VAL A 56 -17.85 -1.02 13.21
CA VAL A 56 -17.10 -0.75 14.44
C VAL A 56 -16.18 0.44 14.24
N THR A 57 -16.43 1.52 14.95
CA THR A 57 -15.62 2.75 14.95
C THR A 57 -14.99 2.94 16.31
N THR A 58 -13.71 2.59 16.41
CA THR A 58 -12.96 2.64 17.67
C THR A 58 -11.51 3.06 17.41
N PRO A 59 -10.81 3.60 18.41
CA PRO A 59 -9.41 3.96 18.29
C PRO A 59 -8.52 2.79 17.85
N THR A 60 -7.32 3.09 17.40
CA THR A 60 -6.30 2.08 17.08
C THR A 60 -5.96 1.27 18.36
N SER A 61 -5.59 0.00 18.19
CA SER A 61 -5.25 -0.93 19.29
C SER A 61 -6.42 -1.36 20.20
N SER A 62 -7.67 -1.06 19.88
CA SER A 62 -8.85 -1.50 20.63
C SER A 62 -9.26 -2.96 20.38
N GLY A 63 -8.49 -3.74 19.65
CA GLY A 63 -8.75 -5.16 19.39
C GLY A 63 -9.78 -5.46 18.30
N LYS A 64 -10.00 -4.54 17.35
CA LYS A 64 -10.97 -4.65 16.24
C LYS A 64 -10.84 -5.93 15.42
N THR A 65 -9.62 -6.43 15.23
CA THR A 65 -9.37 -7.66 14.47
C THR A 65 -10.09 -8.87 15.06
N LEU A 66 -10.17 -8.98 16.40
CA LEU A 66 -10.88 -10.08 17.07
C LEU A 66 -12.37 -10.06 16.76
N ILE A 67 -12.98 -8.88 16.59
CA ILE A 67 -14.39 -8.77 16.19
C ILE A 67 -14.61 -9.40 14.81
N GLY A 68 -13.72 -9.15 13.87
CA GLY A 68 -13.73 -9.82 12.57
C GLY A 68 -13.59 -11.35 12.69
N LEU A 69 -12.69 -11.82 13.55
CA LEU A 69 -12.48 -13.24 13.80
C LEU A 69 -13.70 -13.93 14.41
N MET A 70 -14.42 -13.25 15.33
CA MET A 70 -15.68 -13.77 15.88
C MET A 70 -16.73 -14.01 14.78
N GLY A 71 -16.90 -13.07 13.86
CA GLY A 71 -17.80 -13.23 12.72
C GLY A 71 -17.41 -14.38 11.79
N MET A 72 -16.10 -14.66 11.62
CA MET A 72 -15.62 -15.77 10.80
C MET A 72 -16.10 -17.12 11.31
N ILE A 73 -16.19 -17.32 12.63
CA ILE A 73 -16.56 -18.60 13.24
C ILE A 73 -17.90 -19.12 12.67
N ASN A 74 -18.94 -18.29 12.73
CA ASN A 74 -20.27 -18.66 12.24
C ASN A 74 -20.28 -19.02 10.74
N ILE A 75 -19.54 -18.27 9.94
CA ILE A 75 -19.52 -18.39 8.48
C ILE A 75 -18.75 -19.64 8.04
N LEU A 76 -17.64 -19.92 8.70
CA LEU A 76 -16.85 -21.13 8.44
C LEU A 76 -17.64 -22.40 8.81
N ASN A 77 -18.38 -22.39 9.92
CA ASN A 77 -19.28 -23.48 10.30
C ASN A 77 -20.37 -23.76 9.24
N LYS A 78 -20.85 -22.72 8.56
CA LYS A 78 -21.79 -22.83 7.44
C LYS A 78 -21.12 -23.22 6.11
N ARG A 79 -19.84 -23.54 6.11
CA ARG A 79 -19.02 -23.87 4.94
C ARG A 79 -19.04 -22.78 3.86
N LYS A 80 -19.25 -21.53 4.25
CA LYS A 80 -19.15 -20.37 3.37
C LYS A 80 -17.76 -19.74 3.48
N LYS A 81 -17.41 -18.96 2.48
CA LYS A 81 -16.12 -18.26 2.42
C LYS A 81 -16.16 -16.95 3.21
N VAL A 82 -14.98 -16.56 3.69
CA VAL A 82 -14.73 -15.27 4.30
C VAL A 82 -13.76 -14.47 3.42
N VAL A 83 -14.09 -13.22 3.14
CA VAL A 83 -13.20 -12.28 2.46
C VAL A 83 -12.83 -11.16 3.43
N TYR A 84 -11.52 -10.95 3.62
CA TYR A 84 -10.95 -9.84 4.38
C TYR A 84 -10.33 -8.82 3.43
N LEU A 85 -10.88 -7.61 3.41
CA LEU A 85 -10.42 -6.51 2.57
C LEU A 85 -9.52 -5.58 3.38
N THR A 86 -8.40 -5.20 2.78
CA THR A 86 -7.44 -4.28 3.39
C THR A 86 -6.89 -3.31 2.34
N PRO A 87 -6.55 -2.07 2.71
CA PRO A 87 -6.15 -1.07 1.73
C PRO A 87 -4.72 -1.26 1.18
N LEU A 88 -3.87 -2.04 1.86
CA LEU A 88 -2.44 -2.11 1.55
C LEU A 88 -1.92 -3.54 1.51
N LYS A 89 -1.02 -3.82 0.55
CA LYS A 89 -0.32 -5.13 0.44
C LYS A 89 0.42 -5.51 1.74
N ALA A 90 1.02 -4.54 2.43
CA ALA A 90 1.72 -4.79 3.69
C ALA A 90 0.76 -5.26 4.79
N LEU A 91 -0.39 -4.60 4.95
CA LEU A 91 -1.44 -5.00 5.89
C LEU A 91 -2.03 -6.36 5.53
N ALA A 92 -2.24 -6.64 4.23
CA ALA A 92 -2.68 -7.96 3.79
C ALA A 92 -1.72 -9.06 4.23
N THR A 93 -0.41 -8.83 4.10
CA THR A 93 0.62 -9.79 4.53
C THR A 93 0.64 -9.94 6.05
N GLU A 94 0.49 -8.84 6.80
CA GLU A 94 0.40 -8.86 8.26
C GLU A 94 -0.80 -9.71 8.71
N LYS A 95 -1.99 -9.45 8.14
CA LYS A 95 -3.22 -10.21 8.44
C LYS A 95 -3.13 -11.68 8.02
N PHE A 96 -2.47 -11.97 6.90
CA PHE A 96 -2.23 -13.36 6.50
C PHE A 96 -1.38 -14.11 7.54
N ASN A 97 -0.33 -13.48 8.07
CA ASN A 97 0.51 -14.07 9.11
C ASN A 97 -0.25 -14.20 10.44
N GLU A 98 -1.03 -13.19 10.83
CA GLU A 98 -1.86 -13.21 12.02
C GLU A 98 -2.91 -14.34 11.96
N PHE A 99 -3.61 -14.49 10.84
CA PHE A 99 -4.65 -15.49 10.66
C PHE A 99 -4.13 -16.91 10.48
N ASN A 100 -2.84 -17.12 10.22
CA ASN A 100 -2.28 -18.46 10.15
C ASN A 100 -2.46 -19.26 11.45
N ILE A 101 -2.61 -18.60 12.59
CA ILE A 101 -2.88 -19.27 13.87
C ILE A 101 -4.25 -19.97 13.88
N ILE A 102 -5.25 -19.42 13.13
CA ILE A 102 -6.61 -19.96 13.04
C ILE A 102 -6.64 -21.32 12.34
N LYS A 103 -5.62 -21.67 11.55
CA LYS A 103 -5.51 -23.02 10.94
C LYS A 103 -5.51 -24.15 11.97
N ASN A 104 -5.22 -23.83 13.22
CA ASN A 104 -5.14 -24.78 14.33
C ASN A 104 -6.47 -24.90 15.09
N LEU A 105 -7.54 -24.20 14.68
CA LEU A 105 -8.86 -24.40 15.24
C LEU A 105 -9.39 -25.79 14.88
N SER A 106 -9.91 -26.51 15.87
CA SER A 106 -10.29 -27.93 15.76
C SER A 106 -11.75 -28.16 15.34
N TYR A 107 -12.57 -27.10 15.26
CA TYR A 107 -14.03 -27.22 15.08
C TYR A 107 -14.53 -27.54 13.68
N TYR A 108 -13.67 -27.60 12.68
CA TYR A 108 -14.09 -27.77 11.29
C TYR A 108 -14.09 -29.23 10.82
N ASN A 109 -14.77 -30.14 11.55
CA ASN A 109 -14.89 -31.57 11.20
C ASN A 109 -13.56 -32.18 10.68
N ASP A 110 -12.48 -32.00 11.42
CA ASP A 110 -11.11 -32.41 11.11
C ASP A 110 -10.50 -31.83 9.82
N ARG A 111 -11.18 -30.88 9.18
CA ARG A 111 -10.71 -30.22 7.99
C ARG A 111 -9.91 -28.97 8.32
N LYS A 112 -8.66 -28.91 7.86
CA LYS A 112 -7.81 -27.71 8.00
C LYS A 112 -8.36 -26.53 7.20
N ILE A 113 -8.45 -25.37 7.84
CA ILE A 113 -8.84 -24.10 7.20
C ILE A 113 -7.77 -23.69 6.19
N LYS A 114 -8.18 -23.40 4.96
CA LYS A 114 -7.30 -22.94 3.89
C LYS A 114 -7.35 -21.41 3.80
N ILE A 115 -6.22 -20.76 4.03
CA ILE A 115 -6.09 -19.30 3.97
C ILE A 115 -5.24 -18.92 2.76
N ALA A 116 -5.67 -17.91 2.02
CA ALA A 116 -4.92 -17.32 0.92
C ALA A 116 -4.83 -15.81 1.01
N ILE A 117 -3.78 -15.28 0.40
CA ILE A 117 -3.60 -13.85 0.16
C ILE A 117 -3.47 -13.63 -1.33
N SER A 118 -4.16 -12.62 -1.88
CA SER A 118 -4.00 -12.22 -3.28
C SER A 118 -3.98 -10.70 -3.39
N THR A 119 -2.84 -10.17 -3.87
CA THR A 119 -2.60 -8.74 -3.97
C THR A 119 -1.84 -8.44 -5.26
N GLY A 120 -2.36 -7.57 -6.13
CA GLY A 120 -1.56 -6.95 -7.18
C GLY A 120 -1.64 -7.49 -8.60
N ASP A 121 -2.12 -8.69 -8.89
CA ASP A 121 -2.42 -9.11 -10.27
C ASP A 121 -3.87 -8.74 -10.61
N TYR A 122 -4.04 -7.65 -11.34
CA TYR A 122 -5.38 -7.11 -11.63
C TYR A 122 -6.08 -7.80 -12.81
N ASP A 123 -5.37 -8.53 -13.65
CA ASP A 123 -5.93 -9.24 -14.81
C ASP A 123 -6.19 -10.73 -14.52
N SER A 124 -6.46 -11.09 -13.28
CA SER A 124 -6.76 -12.46 -12.85
C SER A 124 -8.15 -12.53 -12.22
N SER A 125 -8.94 -13.52 -12.64
CA SER A 125 -10.28 -13.79 -12.09
C SER A 125 -10.26 -14.33 -10.65
N GLY A 126 -9.07 -14.66 -10.12
CA GLY A 126 -8.94 -15.28 -8.80
C GLY A 126 -9.44 -16.72 -8.76
N SER A 127 -9.36 -17.46 -9.86
CA SER A 127 -9.76 -18.87 -9.91
C SER A 127 -8.99 -19.76 -8.94
N GLU A 128 -7.76 -19.38 -8.61
CA GLU A 128 -6.92 -20.03 -7.59
C GLU A 128 -7.46 -19.89 -6.16
N LEU A 129 -8.46 -19.04 -5.96
CA LEU A 129 -9.09 -18.78 -4.66
C LEU A 129 -10.32 -19.66 -4.41
N ILE A 130 -10.76 -20.45 -5.40
CA ILE A 130 -11.99 -21.24 -5.33
C ILE A 130 -11.97 -22.26 -4.18
N ASP A 131 -10.82 -22.85 -3.87
CA ASP A 131 -10.67 -23.87 -2.84
C ASP A 131 -10.27 -23.31 -1.45
N LYS A 132 -10.25 -21.98 -1.28
CA LYS A 132 -9.86 -21.30 -0.04
C LYS A 132 -11.08 -20.96 0.81
N ASP A 133 -10.93 -21.03 2.12
CA ASP A 133 -11.97 -20.73 3.10
C ASP A 133 -11.89 -19.25 3.55
N ILE A 134 -10.67 -18.75 3.79
CA ILE A 134 -10.40 -17.36 4.15
C ILE A 134 -9.51 -16.74 3.09
N ILE A 135 -9.93 -15.62 2.54
CA ILE A 135 -9.27 -14.94 1.42
C ILE A 135 -8.98 -13.50 1.83
N ILE A 136 -7.71 -13.12 1.86
CA ILE A 136 -7.27 -11.77 2.19
C ILE A 136 -6.90 -11.05 0.90
N LEU A 137 -7.56 -9.92 0.62
CA LEU A 137 -7.42 -9.16 -0.62
C LEU A 137 -7.13 -7.70 -0.36
N THR A 138 -6.44 -7.03 -1.29
CA THR A 138 -6.51 -5.58 -1.37
C THR A 138 -7.83 -5.13 -2.03
N ASN A 139 -8.26 -3.88 -1.75
CA ASN A 139 -9.48 -3.34 -2.33
C ASN A 139 -9.43 -3.37 -3.87
N GLU A 140 -8.32 -2.98 -4.47
CA GLU A 140 -8.15 -2.98 -5.93
C GLU A 140 -8.24 -4.40 -6.51
N LYS A 141 -7.68 -5.40 -5.82
CA LYS A 141 -7.80 -6.81 -6.24
C LYS A 141 -9.24 -7.31 -6.16
N MET A 142 -9.97 -6.92 -5.11
CA MET A 142 -11.39 -7.27 -4.99
C MET A 142 -12.23 -6.64 -6.11
N ASP A 143 -12.04 -5.35 -6.42
CA ASP A 143 -12.75 -4.71 -7.55
C ASP A 143 -12.42 -5.38 -8.89
N SER A 144 -11.15 -5.74 -9.11
CA SER A 144 -10.74 -6.51 -10.29
C SER A 144 -11.49 -7.85 -10.39
N ILE A 145 -11.54 -8.63 -9.30
CA ILE A 145 -12.25 -9.91 -9.26
C ILE A 145 -13.75 -9.72 -9.53
N LEU A 146 -14.37 -8.65 -8.99
CA LEU A 146 -15.77 -8.29 -9.26
C LEU A 146 -16.04 -7.90 -10.72
N ARG A 147 -15.04 -7.40 -11.45
CA ARG A 147 -15.14 -7.11 -12.89
C ARG A 147 -15.04 -8.35 -13.76
N HIS A 148 -14.42 -9.43 -13.26
CA HIS A 148 -14.28 -10.71 -13.95
C HIS A 148 -15.46 -11.66 -13.76
N ASP A 149 -16.51 -11.26 -13.01
CA ASP A 149 -17.72 -12.07 -12.73
C ASP A 149 -17.39 -13.47 -12.20
N SER A 150 -16.57 -13.55 -11.18
CA SER A 150 -16.06 -14.81 -10.61
C SER A 150 -17.12 -15.51 -9.76
N ASN A 151 -17.57 -16.68 -10.18
CA ASN A 151 -18.66 -17.44 -9.54
C ASN A 151 -18.43 -17.79 -8.06
N TRP A 152 -17.19 -17.91 -7.60
CA TRP A 152 -16.89 -18.26 -6.21
C TRP A 152 -17.33 -17.16 -5.21
N ILE A 153 -17.51 -15.93 -5.66
CA ILE A 153 -17.99 -14.80 -4.85
C ILE A 153 -19.39 -15.07 -4.30
N ASN A 154 -20.23 -15.77 -5.05
CA ASN A 154 -21.58 -16.14 -4.63
C ASN A 154 -21.60 -17.05 -3.39
N ASN A 155 -20.47 -17.71 -3.08
CA ASN A 155 -20.32 -18.52 -1.86
C ASN A 155 -19.69 -17.76 -0.69
N VAL A 156 -19.45 -16.45 -0.82
CA VAL A 156 -18.95 -15.62 0.29
C VAL A 156 -20.10 -15.32 1.24
N GLY A 157 -19.91 -15.66 2.50
CA GLY A 157 -20.89 -15.41 3.56
C GLY A 157 -20.54 -14.22 4.44
N LEU A 158 -19.28 -13.78 4.43
CA LEU A 158 -18.79 -12.66 5.24
C LEU A 158 -17.76 -11.85 4.48
N PHE A 159 -17.94 -10.54 4.48
CA PHE A 159 -16.92 -9.57 4.12
C PHE A 159 -16.49 -8.78 5.37
N ILE A 160 -15.20 -8.78 5.65
CA ILE A 160 -14.59 -7.93 6.67
C ILE A 160 -13.83 -6.84 5.94
N ILE A 161 -14.19 -5.60 6.20
CA ILE A 161 -13.64 -4.43 5.52
C ILE A 161 -12.84 -3.63 6.54
N ASP A 162 -11.53 -3.63 6.38
CA ASP A 162 -10.63 -2.87 7.25
C ASP A 162 -10.44 -1.44 6.73
N GLU A 163 -10.30 -0.50 7.65
CA GLU A 163 -10.04 0.91 7.39
C GLU A 163 -11.12 1.59 6.51
N ILE A 164 -12.42 1.41 6.84
CA ILE A 164 -13.54 1.99 6.06
C ILE A 164 -13.44 3.53 5.93
N HIS A 165 -12.84 4.22 6.90
CA HIS A 165 -12.64 5.68 6.83
C HIS A 165 -11.84 6.14 5.59
N LEU A 166 -11.15 5.23 4.90
CA LEU A 166 -10.50 5.51 3.61
C LEU A 166 -11.47 5.85 2.47
N LEU A 167 -12.78 5.75 2.68
CA LEU A 167 -13.78 6.32 1.77
C LEU A 167 -13.54 7.81 1.48
N THR A 168 -12.92 8.56 2.43
CA THR A 168 -12.53 9.96 2.26
C THR A 168 -11.29 10.19 1.41
N GLU A 169 -10.51 9.14 1.13
CA GLU A 169 -9.31 9.27 0.30
C GLU A 169 -9.66 9.34 -1.19
N ARG A 170 -9.11 10.37 -1.86
CA ARG A 170 -9.39 10.64 -3.28
C ARG A 170 -9.04 9.47 -4.19
N GLU A 171 -7.90 8.82 -3.95
CA GLU A 171 -7.43 7.72 -4.81
C GLU A 171 -8.11 6.37 -4.53
N ARG A 172 -8.41 6.06 -3.26
CA ARG A 172 -8.88 4.72 -2.83
C ARG A 172 -10.34 4.68 -2.45
N GLY A 173 -10.88 5.80 -1.97
CA GLY A 173 -12.27 5.91 -1.53
C GLY A 173 -13.27 5.47 -2.59
N PRO A 174 -13.17 5.94 -3.84
CA PRO A 174 -14.08 5.54 -4.91
C PRO A 174 -14.12 4.03 -5.15
N THR A 175 -12.96 3.38 -5.19
CA THR A 175 -12.88 1.92 -5.36
C THR A 175 -13.53 1.19 -4.20
N LEU A 176 -13.28 1.62 -2.97
CA LEU A 176 -13.87 1.02 -1.78
C LEU A 176 -15.40 1.21 -1.76
N GLU A 177 -15.91 2.39 -2.12
CA GLU A 177 -17.33 2.69 -2.19
C GLU A 177 -18.06 1.80 -3.20
N ILE A 178 -17.50 1.62 -4.39
CA ILE A 178 -18.06 0.75 -5.42
C ILE A 178 -18.07 -0.72 -4.97
N ILE A 179 -17.02 -1.20 -4.32
CA ILE A 179 -16.97 -2.56 -3.78
C ILE A 179 -18.07 -2.75 -2.74
N LEU A 180 -18.18 -1.83 -1.77
CA LEU A 180 -19.18 -1.88 -0.72
C LEU A 180 -20.60 -1.84 -1.28
N THR A 181 -20.85 -0.99 -2.27
CA THR A 181 -22.16 -0.93 -2.96
C THR A 181 -22.47 -2.25 -3.66
N LYS A 182 -21.51 -2.84 -4.39
CA LYS A 182 -21.69 -4.16 -5.02
C LYS A 182 -21.97 -5.24 -3.98
N ILE A 183 -21.25 -5.28 -2.85
CA ILE A 183 -21.46 -6.25 -1.76
C ILE A 183 -22.86 -6.10 -1.14
N LYS A 184 -23.27 -4.86 -0.86
CA LYS A 184 -24.61 -4.54 -0.33
C LYS A 184 -25.73 -5.04 -1.24
N LEU A 185 -25.54 -4.95 -2.56
CA LEU A 185 -26.50 -5.35 -3.58
C LEU A 185 -26.46 -6.85 -3.94
N MET A 186 -25.57 -7.64 -3.32
CA MET A 186 -25.50 -9.08 -3.60
C MET A 186 -26.75 -9.82 -3.17
N PRO A 187 -27.33 -10.71 -4.02
CA PRO A 187 -28.57 -11.44 -3.70
C PRO A 187 -28.48 -12.29 -2.43
N GLN A 188 -27.31 -12.88 -2.14
CA GLN A 188 -27.06 -13.71 -0.97
C GLN A 188 -26.96 -12.93 0.35
N LYS A 189 -26.95 -11.59 0.30
CA LYS A 189 -26.86 -10.69 1.46
C LYS A 189 -25.80 -11.15 2.47
N PRO A 190 -24.51 -11.12 2.10
CA PRO A 190 -23.45 -11.56 3.00
C PRO A 190 -23.39 -10.65 4.23
N GLN A 191 -22.92 -11.20 5.35
CA GLN A 191 -22.62 -10.41 6.53
C GLN A 191 -21.49 -9.41 6.20
N ILE A 192 -21.63 -8.17 6.70
CA ILE A 192 -20.61 -7.12 6.57
C ILE A 192 -20.09 -6.76 7.96
N ILE A 193 -18.79 -6.86 8.17
CA ILE A 193 -18.13 -6.34 9.36
C ILE A 193 -17.19 -5.22 8.92
N GLY A 194 -17.61 -3.99 9.16
CA GLY A 194 -16.84 -2.80 8.88
C GLY A 194 -15.96 -2.41 10.07
N ILE A 195 -14.68 -2.17 9.81
CA ILE A 195 -13.69 -1.75 10.81
C ILE A 195 -13.16 -0.37 10.42
N SER A 196 -13.25 0.59 11.34
CA SER A 196 -12.84 1.97 11.09
C SER A 196 -12.10 2.58 12.28
N ALA A 197 -11.29 3.61 12.02
CA ALA A 197 -10.91 4.57 13.05
C ALA A 197 -12.15 5.39 13.49
N THR A 198 -12.02 6.13 14.55
CA THR A 198 -13.08 7.05 15.01
C THR A 198 -13.35 8.12 13.96
N VAL A 199 -14.61 8.31 13.60
CA VAL A 199 -15.11 9.32 12.64
C VAL A 199 -16.39 9.92 13.17
N SER A 200 -16.77 11.14 12.73
CA SER A 200 -17.92 11.85 13.29
C SER A 200 -19.28 11.33 12.81
N ASN A 201 -19.37 10.76 11.61
CA ASN A 201 -20.61 10.32 10.97
C ASN A 201 -20.72 8.79 10.78
N SER A 202 -20.19 8.02 11.74
CA SER A 202 -20.23 6.55 11.65
C SER A 202 -21.66 5.97 11.51
N ASP A 203 -22.65 6.63 12.09
CA ASP A 203 -24.05 6.17 12.00
C ASP A 203 -24.61 6.30 10.57
N GLU A 204 -24.25 7.36 9.84
CA GLU A 204 -24.65 7.51 8.43
C GLU A 204 -24.03 6.42 7.54
N VAL A 205 -22.77 6.06 7.81
CA VAL A 205 -22.08 4.98 7.08
C VAL A 205 -22.70 3.62 7.44
N ALA A 206 -23.03 3.39 8.70
CA ALA A 206 -23.70 2.18 9.17
C ALA A 206 -25.09 2.04 8.54
N GLU A 207 -25.88 3.12 8.51
CA GLU A 207 -27.19 3.15 7.85
C GLU A 207 -27.06 2.81 6.35
N TRP A 208 -26.11 3.44 5.65
CA TRP A 208 -25.86 3.16 4.23
C TRP A 208 -25.52 1.69 3.98
N LEU A 209 -24.69 1.07 4.84
CA LEU A 209 -24.30 -0.34 4.74
C LEU A 209 -25.34 -1.31 5.32
N THR A 210 -26.41 -0.80 5.92
CA THR A 210 -27.39 -1.60 6.66
C THR A 210 -26.74 -2.43 7.78
N CYS A 211 -25.86 -1.76 8.54
CA CYS A 211 -25.09 -2.33 9.65
C CYS A 211 -25.54 -1.72 10.99
N GLU A 212 -25.39 -2.49 12.07
CA GLU A 212 -25.45 -1.96 13.43
C GLU A 212 -24.19 -1.14 13.72
N SER A 213 -24.34 0.10 14.20
CA SER A 213 -23.21 0.96 14.58
C SER A 213 -22.70 0.62 15.99
N ILE A 214 -21.37 0.50 16.12
CA ILE A 214 -20.68 0.35 17.40
C ILE A 214 -19.62 1.43 17.50
N GLN A 215 -19.83 2.38 18.39
CA GLN A 215 -18.88 3.47 18.66
C GLN A 215 -18.31 3.29 20.07
N SER A 216 -16.99 3.41 20.20
CA SER A 216 -16.34 3.37 21.50
C SER A 216 -15.01 4.13 21.45
N ASN A 217 -14.77 4.91 22.48
CA ASN A 217 -13.48 5.61 22.69
C ASN A 217 -12.53 4.78 23.56
N TRP A 218 -12.91 3.56 23.93
CA TRP A 218 -12.11 2.71 24.79
C TRP A 218 -10.77 2.30 24.14
N ARG A 219 -9.72 2.30 24.96
CA ARG A 219 -8.38 1.83 24.59
C ARG A 219 -7.77 1.01 25.72
N PRO A 220 -6.96 -0.04 25.41
CA PRO A 220 -6.25 -0.81 26.43
C PRO A 220 -5.16 -0.01 27.14
N THR A 221 -4.62 1.01 26.49
CA THR A 221 -3.62 1.94 27.03
C THR A 221 -4.16 3.35 26.89
N GLU A 222 -4.27 4.10 27.99
CA GLU A 222 -4.75 5.48 27.98
C GLU A 222 -3.88 6.35 27.04
N LEU A 223 -4.51 7.24 26.29
CA LEU A 223 -3.83 8.20 25.42
C LEU A 223 -3.95 9.59 26.00
N ILE A 224 -2.82 10.21 26.28
CA ILE A 224 -2.72 11.59 26.73
C ILE A 224 -2.12 12.42 25.61
N GLU A 225 -2.86 13.42 25.14
CA GLU A 225 -2.46 14.27 24.02
C GLU A 225 -2.08 15.66 24.54
N GLY A 226 -1.10 16.30 23.89
CA GLY A 226 -0.66 17.62 24.32
C GLY A 226 0.06 18.40 23.25
N VAL A 227 0.36 19.66 23.58
CA VAL A 227 1.11 20.62 22.76
C VAL A 227 2.40 21.00 23.47
N TYR A 228 3.50 20.92 22.74
CA TYR A 228 4.80 21.44 23.18
C TYR A 228 5.01 22.85 22.63
N ASN A 229 5.38 23.77 23.52
CA ASN A 229 5.72 25.14 23.17
C ASN A 229 6.87 25.66 24.04
N TYR A 230 7.98 26.08 23.45
CA TYR A 230 9.16 26.67 24.09
C TYR A 230 9.61 26.01 25.41
N GLY A 231 9.79 24.69 25.39
CA GLY A 231 10.29 23.92 26.55
C GLY A 231 9.19 23.38 27.46
N LYS A 232 7.93 23.75 27.28
CA LYS A 232 6.81 23.31 28.12
C LYS A 232 5.84 22.44 27.32
N VAL A 233 5.40 21.36 27.91
CA VAL A 233 4.31 20.50 27.39
C VAL A 233 3.05 20.76 28.21
N THR A 234 1.94 21.00 27.52
CA THR A 234 0.60 21.12 28.13
C THR A 234 -0.27 19.98 27.60
N MET A 235 -0.78 19.14 28.51
CA MET A 235 -1.54 17.91 28.20
C MET A 235 -3.04 18.12 28.38
N ASN A 236 -3.86 17.30 27.70
CA ASN A 236 -5.33 17.35 27.75
C ASN A 236 -5.93 16.87 29.08
N ASN A 237 -5.16 16.23 29.94
CA ASN A 237 -5.56 15.89 31.31
C ASN A 237 -5.30 17.00 32.34
N GLY A 238 -4.91 18.20 31.89
CA GLY A 238 -4.60 19.34 32.72
C GLY A 238 -3.19 19.36 33.30
N THR A 239 -2.36 18.34 33.04
CA THR A 239 -0.96 18.37 33.49
C THR A 239 -0.09 19.21 32.56
N SER A 240 0.94 19.85 33.16
CA SER A 240 1.99 20.52 32.39
C SER A 240 3.33 20.17 33.01
N TYR A 241 4.36 20.03 32.17
CA TYR A 241 5.73 19.80 32.62
C TYR A 241 6.75 20.41 31.66
N ASP A 242 7.92 20.71 32.19
CA ASP A 242 9.01 21.24 31.39
C ASP A 242 9.90 20.14 30.86
N ILE A 243 10.46 20.37 29.67
CA ILE A 243 11.42 19.47 29.03
C ILE A 243 12.81 20.08 29.12
N ASP A 244 13.73 19.35 29.69
CA ASP A 244 15.13 19.74 29.74
C ASP A 244 15.71 19.91 28.34
N ASN A 245 16.23 21.09 28.05
CA ASN A 245 16.83 21.38 26.76
C ASN A 245 18.24 20.79 26.67
N ILE A 246 18.47 19.91 25.70
CA ILE A 246 19.78 19.28 25.46
C ILE A 246 20.83 20.28 24.96
N GLY A 247 20.43 21.41 24.37
CA GLY A 247 21.28 22.61 24.13
C GLY A 247 22.41 22.49 23.12
N ILE A 248 22.46 21.40 22.31
CA ILE A 248 23.59 21.09 21.41
C ILE A 248 23.28 21.32 19.93
N LEU A 249 22.02 21.47 19.57
CA LEU A 249 21.52 21.53 18.17
C LEU A 249 20.79 22.84 17.89
N ASP A 250 20.33 23.03 16.63
CA ASP A 250 19.42 24.14 16.31
C ASP A 250 18.11 24.04 17.10
N ASN A 251 17.46 25.18 17.39
CA ASN A 251 16.30 25.26 18.29
C ASN A 251 15.20 24.25 17.98
N SER A 252 14.86 24.03 16.69
CA SER A 252 13.79 23.11 16.31
C SER A 252 14.21 21.62 16.47
N THR A 253 15.46 21.30 16.18
CA THR A 253 16.01 19.95 16.35
C THR A 253 16.22 19.63 17.83
N ASN A 254 16.62 20.63 18.65
CA ASN A 254 16.73 20.50 20.09
C ASN A 254 15.39 20.14 20.73
N ALA A 255 14.33 20.85 20.42
CA ALA A 255 12.98 20.56 20.92
C ALA A 255 12.54 19.11 20.61
N ILE A 256 12.69 18.68 19.36
CA ILE A 256 12.34 17.32 18.93
C ILE A 256 13.18 16.28 19.65
N THR A 257 14.50 16.49 19.72
CA THR A 257 15.43 15.56 20.34
C THR A 257 15.22 15.48 21.84
N SER A 258 15.03 16.62 22.51
CA SER A 258 14.74 16.69 23.94
C SER A 258 13.47 15.93 24.32
N LEU A 259 12.37 16.18 23.58
CA LEU A 259 11.12 15.43 23.77
C LEU A 259 11.28 13.93 23.55
N ALA A 260 12.03 13.52 22.53
CA ALA A 260 12.25 12.09 22.26
C ALA A 260 13.15 11.43 23.30
N MET A 261 14.16 12.15 23.78
CA MET A 261 15.09 11.68 24.83
C MET A 261 14.41 11.59 26.20
N ASP A 262 13.58 12.55 26.57
CA ASP A 262 12.82 12.51 27.82
C ASP A 262 12.00 11.21 27.96
N SER A 263 11.36 10.76 26.86
CA SER A 263 10.65 9.48 26.86
C SER A 263 11.57 8.27 27.14
N ILE A 264 12.83 8.32 26.73
CA ILE A 264 13.80 7.25 26.94
C ILE A 264 14.36 7.29 28.36
N THR A 265 14.76 8.47 28.82
CA THR A 265 15.45 8.67 30.11
C THR A 265 14.50 8.60 31.29
N ASN A 266 13.35 9.26 31.20
CA ASN A 266 12.38 9.38 32.29
C ASN A 266 11.21 8.40 32.16
N GLY A 267 10.86 7.92 30.95
CA GLY A 267 9.75 7.02 30.71
C GLY A 267 10.12 5.57 30.36
N GLY A 268 11.39 5.28 30.16
CA GLY A 268 11.88 3.92 29.80
C GLY A 268 11.32 3.38 28.48
N GLY A 269 10.78 4.26 27.61
CA GLY A 269 10.05 3.89 26.40
C GLY A 269 10.76 4.29 25.12
N GLN A 270 10.10 4.01 23.98
CA GLN A 270 10.53 4.39 22.64
C GLN A 270 9.74 5.60 22.15
N SER A 271 10.36 6.40 21.30
CA SER A 271 9.72 7.54 20.64
C SER A 271 9.55 7.30 19.14
N LEU A 272 8.36 7.58 18.63
CA LEU A 272 8.06 7.62 17.21
C LEU A 272 7.79 9.07 16.80
N VAL A 273 8.63 9.62 15.92
CA VAL A 273 8.62 11.02 15.53
C VAL A 273 8.18 11.16 14.10
N PHE A 274 7.08 11.86 13.86
CA PHE A 274 6.56 12.12 12.52
C PHE A 274 7.05 13.47 12.00
N ALA A 275 7.78 13.44 10.88
CA ALA A 275 8.31 14.63 10.21
C ALA A 275 7.68 14.79 8.82
N GLU A 276 7.54 16.03 8.39
CA GLU A 276 6.80 16.45 7.20
C GLU A 276 7.39 15.95 5.89
N THR A 277 8.72 15.71 5.82
CA THR A 277 9.40 15.29 4.59
C THR A 277 10.39 14.16 4.83
N ARG A 278 10.68 13.37 3.78
CA ARG A 278 11.73 12.33 3.78
C ARG A 278 13.10 12.89 4.17
N LYS A 279 13.47 14.05 3.58
CA LYS A 279 14.74 14.71 3.88
C LYS A 279 14.84 15.10 5.35
N ARG A 280 13.74 15.58 5.94
CA ARG A 280 13.69 15.97 7.35
C ARG A 280 13.87 14.76 8.28
N THR A 281 13.23 13.59 7.96
CA THR A 281 13.41 12.37 8.76
C THR A 281 14.87 11.94 8.81
N VAL A 282 15.58 11.94 7.68
CA VAL A 282 17.00 11.57 7.59
C VAL A 282 17.88 12.56 8.35
N SER A 283 17.64 13.87 8.17
CA SER A 283 18.41 14.93 8.85
C SER A 283 18.27 14.85 10.35
N LEU A 284 17.03 14.69 10.86
CA LEU A 284 16.76 14.53 12.29
C LEU A 284 17.42 13.27 12.85
N ALA A 285 17.32 12.14 12.14
CA ALA A 285 17.94 10.89 12.57
C ALA A 285 19.48 11.02 12.69
N LYS A 286 20.13 11.64 11.69
CA LYS A 286 21.58 11.88 11.75
C LYS A 286 21.97 12.71 12.99
N LYS A 287 21.34 13.86 13.20
CA LYS A 287 21.65 14.77 14.31
C LYS A 287 21.36 14.14 15.67
N THR A 288 20.25 13.42 15.82
CA THR A 288 19.83 12.79 17.08
C THR A 288 20.66 11.56 17.43
N SER A 289 21.14 10.81 16.42
CA SER A 289 21.85 9.55 16.65
C SER A 289 23.15 9.68 17.46
N GLU A 290 23.86 10.81 17.30
CA GLU A 290 25.09 11.10 18.04
C GLU A 290 24.81 11.29 19.53
N ILE A 291 23.66 11.85 19.86
CA ILE A 291 23.22 12.07 21.25
C ILE A 291 22.78 10.75 21.87
N VAL A 292 21.86 10.02 21.19
CA VAL A 292 21.28 8.76 21.69
C VAL A 292 22.37 7.72 21.98
N SER A 293 23.42 7.66 21.16
CA SER A 293 24.51 6.70 21.32
C SER A 293 25.21 6.76 22.68
N LYS A 294 25.17 7.92 23.35
CA LYS A 294 25.77 8.14 24.68
C LYS A 294 24.93 7.55 25.82
N PHE A 295 23.65 7.31 25.57
CA PHE A 295 22.70 6.79 26.55
C PHE A 295 22.41 5.29 26.37
N LEU A 296 22.96 4.65 25.33
CA LEU A 296 22.82 3.20 25.14
C LEU A 296 23.77 2.45 26.05
N ASP A 297 23.24 1.46 26.76
CA ASP A 297 24.07 0.47 27.49
C ASP A 297 24.85 -0.43 26.51
N LYS A 298 25.88 -1.11 27.00
CA LYS A 298 26.74 -1.96 26.16
C LYS A 298 25.97 -3.03 25.37
N PRO A 299 25.02 -3.79 25.94
CA PRO A 299 24.25 -4.79 25.22
C PRO A 299 23.39 -4.18 24.11
N SER A 300 22.66 -3.08 24.39
CA SER A 300 21.83 -2.38 23.41
C SER A 300 22.68 -1.84 22.25
N LYS A 301 23.87 -1.30 22.55
CA LYS A 301 24.81 -0.78 21.54
C LYS A 301 25.32 -1.90 20.62
N GLN A 302 25.63 -3.07 21.16
CA GLN A 302 26.06 -4.22 20.35
C GLN A 302 24.95 -4.72 19.42
N LEU A 303 23.70 -4.81 19.91
CA LEU A 303 22.55 -5.19 19.09
C LEU A 303 22.28 -4.17 17.99
N ALA A 304 22.37 -2.87 18.30
CA ALA A 304 22.18 -1.78 17.34
C ALA A 304 23.26 -1.82 16.23
N GLN A 305 24.53 -2.02 16.60
CA GLN A 305 25.63 -2.18 15.64
C GLN A 305 25.45 -3.41 14.73
N LYS A 306 25.03 -4.55 15.29
CA LYS A 306 24.72 -5.76 14.50
C LYS A 306 23.61 -5.51 13.50
N THR A 307 22.56 -4.80 13.91
CA THR A 307 21.44 -4.44 13.04
C THR A 307 21.88 -3.46 11.94
N GLY A 308 22.76 -2.50 12.25
CA GLY A 308 23.37 -1.62 11.24
C GLY A 308 24.12 -2.41 10.16
N VAL A 309 24.91 -3.41 10.55
CA VAL A 309 25.60 -4.29 9.60
C VAL A 309 24.62 -5.12 8.77
N GLU A 310 23.51 -5.60 9.36
CA GLU A 310 22.45 -6.33 8.65
C GLU A 310 21.82 -5.46 7.54
N ILE A 311 21.59 -4.16 7.79
CA ILE A 311 21.07 -3.22 6.79
C ILE A 311 22.00 -3.11 5.59
N LEU A 312 23.33 -3.02 5.81
CA LEU A 312 24.31 -2.96 4.71
C LEU A 312 24.40 -4.25 3.92
N LYS A 313 24.22 -5.39 4.58
CA LYS A 313 24.34 -6.72 3.97
C LYS A 313 23.11 -7.07 3.11
N GLU A 314 21.92 -6.79 3.62
CA GLU A 314 20.66 -7.21 3.04
C GLU A 314 19.99 -6.10 2.18
N GLY A 315 20.34 -4.84 2.43
CA GLY A 315 19.82 -3.69 1.70
C GLY A 315 20.64 -3.35 0.46
N ASP A 316 20.16 -2.33 -0.26
CA ASP A 316 20.81 -1.82 -1.46
C ASP A 316 22.05 -0.98 -1.10
N ASP A 317 23.11 -1.01 -1.90
CA ASP A 317 24.31 -0.21 -1.65
C ASP A 317 24.11 1.25 -2.08
N THR A 318 23.40 2.00 -1.25
CA THR A 318 23.08 3.42 -1.46
C THR A 318 23.58 4.27 -0.29
N GLU A 319 23.80 5.57 -0.51
CA GLU A 319 24.13 6.51 0.57
C GLU A 319 23.04 6.53 1.65
N LEU A 320 21.78 6.41 1.23
CA LEU A 320 20.63 6.35 2.15
C LEU A 320 20.73 5.15 3.10
N ASN A 321 21.07 3.96 2.59
CA ASN A 321 21.24 2.77 3.42
C ASN A 321 22.50 2.81 4.29
N ARG A 322 23.59 3.42 3.82
CA ARG A 322 24.79 3.66 4.64
C ARG A 322 24.45 4.60 5.79
N THR A 323 23.70 5.67 5.53
CA THR A 323 23.19 6.57 6.57
C THR A 323 22.29 5.86 7.57
N LEU A 324 21.34 5.03 7.07
CA LEU A 324 20.44 4.26 7.93
C LEU A 324 21.21 3.28 8.82
N SER A 325 22.18 2.58 8.26
CA SER A 325 23.07 1.68 9.03
C SER A 325 23.78 2.42 10.15
N SER A 326 24.39 3.56 9.85
CA SER A 326 25.11 4.39 10.82
C SER A 326 24.19 4.90 11.95
N THR A 327 23.01 5.42 11.60
CA THR A 327 22.07 5.92 12.61
C THR A 327 21.48 4.79 13.46
N VAL A 328 21.15 3.65 12.86
CA VAL A 328 20.62 2.46 13.57
C VAL A 328 21.68 1.87 14.51
N ALA A 329 22.95 1.85 14.12
CA ALA A 329 24.05 1.43 15.00
C ALA A 329 24.16 2.30 16.26
N ASN A 330 23.59 3.50 16.24
CA ASN A 330 23.49 4.45 17.35
C ASN A 330 22.09 4.47 18.01
N GLY A 331 21.23 3.50 17.72
CA GLY A 331 19.89 3.38 18.33
C GLY A 331 18.81 4.27 17.74
N VAL A 332 19.07 4.95 16.61
CA VAL A 332 18.10 5.83 15.92
C VAL A 332 17.85 5.34 14.51
N GLY A 333 16.57 5.18 14.14
CA GLY A 333 16.18 4.82 12.79
C GLY A 333 15.44 5.93 12.07
N PHE A 334 15.32 5.80 10.76
CA PHE A 334 14.34 6.55 10.00
C PHE A 334 13.59 5.64 9.02
N HIS A 335 12.35 6.03 8.70
CA HIS A 335 11.43 5.23 7.89
C HIS A 335 10.61 6.12 6.95
N HIS A 336 10.72 5.89 5.67
CA HIS A 336 9.90 6.53 4.64
C HIS A 336 9.86 5.69 3.37
N ALA A 337 8.94 6.00 2.47
CA ALA A 337 8.68 5.24 1.26
C ALA A 337 9.87 5.19 0.26
N GLY A 338 10.86 6.07 0.42
CA GLY A 338 12.09 6.07 -0.39
C GLY A 338 13.09 4.98 -0.04
N LEU A 339 12.97 4.35 1.14
CA LEU A 339 13.79 3.19 1.52
C LEU A 339 13.38 1.94 0.75
N GLY A 340 14.35 1.08 0.43
CA GLY A 340 14.09 -0.25 -0.11
C GLY A 340 13.28 -1.13 0.88
N ALA A 341 12.52 -2.10 0.35
CA ALA A 341 11.61 -2.92 1.15
C ALA A 341 12.32 -3.70 2.27
N LYS A 342 13.50 -4.27 2.00
CA LYS A 342 14.28 -5.01 3.00
C LYS A 342 14.75 -4.12 4.15
N SER A 343 15.31 -2.94 3.82
CA SER A 343 15.77 -1.97 4.82
C SER A 343 14.63 -1.51 5.73
N ARG A 344 13.43 -1.27 5.15
CA ARG A 344 12.22 -0.95 5.92
C ARG A 344 11.87 -2.07 6.90
N GLN A 345 11.81 -3.32 6.45
CA GLN A 345 11.50 -4.48 7.29
C GLN A 345 12.49 -4.66 8.45
N ILE A 346 13.80 -4.46 8.19
CA ILE A 346 14.84 -4.57 9.24
C ILE A 346 14.62 -3.50 10.30
N VAL A 347 14.40 -2.24 9.91
CA VAL A 347 14.18 -1.12 10.85
C VAL A 347 12.89 -1.31 11.63
N GLU A 348 11.80 -1.73 10.99
CA GLU A 348 10.54 -2.03 11.66
C GLU A 348 10.69 -3.12 12.72
N LYS A 349 11.39 -4.22 12.38
CA LYS A 349 11.71 -5.29 13.31
C LYS A 349 12.60 -4.80 14.46
N ALA A 350 13.60 -3.98 14.17
CA ALA A 350 14.49 -3.41 15.17
C ALA A 350 13.76 -2.48 16.13
N PHE A 351 12.79 -1.70 15.63
CA PHE A 351 11.96 -0.84 16.47
C PHE A 351 11.01 -1.68 17.35
N ARG A 352 10.30 -2.67 16.80
CA ARG A 352 9.44 -3.57 17.59
C ARG A 352 10.20 -4.28 18.70
N ASN A 353 11.46 -4.65 18.46
CA ASN A 353 12.32 -5.34 19.42
C ASN A 353 13.03 -4.37 20.41
N GLY A 354 12.75 -3.07 20.37
CA GLY A 354 13.35 -2.08 21.27
C GLY A 354 14.83 -1.77 21.01
N ILE A 355 15.40 -2.25 19.88
CA ILE A 355 16.80 -1.97 19.48
C ILE A 355 16.93 -0.51 19.04
N VAL A 356 16.03 -0.07 18.18
CA VAL A 356 15.88 1.34 17.80
C VAL A 356 15.03 2.04 18.86
N LYS A 357 15.59 3.07 19.49
CA LYS A 357 14.95 3.82 20.59
C LYS A 357 14.10 4.98 20.06
N ILE A 358 14.56 5.63 18.98
CA ILE A 358 13.85 6.72 18.31
C ILE A 358 13.73 6.37 16.83
N LEU A 359 12.51 6.42 16.32
CA LEU A 359 12.22 6.23 14.90
C LEU A 359 11.61 7.50 14.30
N PHE A 360 12.31 8.10 13.35
CA PHE A 360 11.79 9.22 12.56
C PHE A 360 11.06 8.70 11.34
N ALA A 361 9.82 9.13 11.10
CA ALA A 361 9.00 8.63 10.01
C ALA A 361 8.22 9.74 9.29
N THR A 362 7.85 9.50 8.04
CA THR A 362 6.84 10.31 7.37
C THR A 362 5.43 9.86 7.76
N PRO A 363 4.39 10.73 7.70
CA PRO A 363 3.00 10.39 8.08
C PRO A 363 2.43 9.14 7.36
N THR A 364 2.95 8.80 6.19
CA THR A 364 2.57 7.58 5.45
C THR A 364 2.82 6.27 6.23
N LEU A 365 3.69 6.27 7.24
CA LEU A 365 3.89 5.12 8.13
C LEU A 365 2.65 4.85 8.98
N ALA A 366 1.92 5.89 9.38
CA ALA A 366 0.77 5.76 10.27
C ALA A 366 -0.33 4.87 9.67
N ALA A 367 -0.52 4.88 8.35
CA ALA A 367 -1.54 4.10 7.65
C ALA A 367 -1.11 2.66 7.30
N GLY A 368 0.20 2.33 7.34
CA GLY A 368 0.70 1.12 6.69
C GLY A 368 1.35 0.06 7.58
N VAL A 369 1.76 0.38 8.80
CA VAL A 369 2.53 -0.54 9.66
C VAL A 369 2.16 -0.35 11.13
N ASN A 370 1.99 -1.44 11.86
CA ASN A 370 1.72 -1.38 13.30
C ASN A 370 3.05 -1.27 14.09
N LEU A 371 3.41 -0.04 14.44
CA LEU A 371 4.60 0.30 15.24
C LEU A 371 4.20 1.21 16.42
N PRO A 372 3.75 0.65 17.54
CA PRO A 372 3.41 1.44 18.71
C PRO A 372 4.67 1.90 19.44
N ALA A 373 4.61 3.09 20.04
CA ALA A 373 5.68 3.71 20.83
C ALA A 373 5.12 4.24 22.15
N ARG A 374 5.95 4.41 23.17
CA ARG A 374 5.54 5.08 24.42
C ARG A 374 5.11 6.51 24.15
N ARG A 375 5.89 7.24 23.34
CA ARG A 375 5.60 8.62 22.94
C ARG A 375 5.61 8.77 21.43
N VAL A 376 4.60 9.48 20.94
CA VAL A 376 4.50 9.94 19.56
C VAL A 376 4.71 11.45 19.52
N ILE A 377 5.56 11.92 18.62
CA ILE A 377 5.86 13.34 18.44
C ILE A 377 5.53 13.73 17.02
N ILE A 378 4.72 14.78 16.86
CA ILE A 378 4.32 15.34 15.57
C ILE A 378 5.02 16.69 15.40
N THR A 379 5.98 16.74 14.46
CA THR A 379 6.85 17.93 14.32
C THR A 379 6.21 19.06 13.53
N SER A 380 5.15 18.78 12.76
CA SER A 380 4.45 19.76 11.94
C SER A 380 3.04 19.26 11.61
N ILE A 381 2.10 20.20 11.53
CA ILE A 381 0.75 19.95 11.05
C ILE A 381 0.68 19.88 9.51
N PHE A 382 1.75 20.22 8.82
CA PHE A 382 1.80 20.22 7.37
C PHE A 382 2.45 18.94 6.85
N ARG A 383 1.93 18.45 5.71
CA ARG A 383 2.54 17.39 4.93
C ARG A 383 2.76 17.87 3.50
N TYR A 384 3.79 17.39 2.86
CA TYR A 384 4.00 17.65 1.44
C TYR A 384 3.08 16.78 0.61
N ASP A 385 2.27 17.41 -0.24
CA ASP A 385 1.41 16.75 -1.20
C ASP A 385 2.00 16.90 -2.61
N TYR A 386 2.25 15.77 -3.25
CA TYR A 386 2.89 15.76 -4.57
C TYR A 386 1.94 16.20 -5.70
N GLU A 387 0.63 16.01 -5.53
CA GLU A 387 -0.38 16.45 -6.52
C GLU A 387 -0.55 17.97 -6.51
N PHE A 388 -0.62 18.56 -5.31
CA PHE A 388 -0.68 20.01 -5.15
C PHE A 388 0.69 20.69 -5.31
N GLY A 389 1.77 19.92 -5.32
CA GLY A 389 3.13 20.47 -5.39
C GLY A 389 3.53 21.33 -4.20
N GLY A 390 2.88 21.17 -3.04
CA GLY A 390 3.06 22.02 -1.86
C GLY A 390 2.71 21.37 -0.54
N ASN A 391 2.84 22.15 0.53
CA ASN A 391 2.45 21.72 1.87
C ASN A 391 0.96 21.91 2.08
N VAL A 392 0.26 20.85 2.45
CA VAL A 392 -1.15 20.86 2.83
C VAL A 392 -1.31 20.55 4.32
N PRO A 393 -2.29 21.15 5.01
CA PRO A 393 -2.55 20.82 6.41
C PRO A 393 -3.02 19.37 6.58
N MET A 394 -2.65 18.77 7.70
CA MET A 394 -3.11 17.46 8.11
C MET A 394 -4.57 17.56 8.59
N SER A 395 -5.40 16.56 8.31
CA SER A 395 -6.75 16.45 8.89
C SER A 395 -6.69 16.00 10.37
N VAL A 396 -7.73 16.30 11.14
CA VAL A 396 -7.86 15.81 12.53
C VAL A 396 -7.89 14.28 12.54
N LEU A 397 -8.55 13.66 11.58
CA LEU A 397 -8.55 12.20 11.42
C LEU A 397 -7.13 11.63 11.28
N GLN A 398 -6.30 12.22 10.41
CA GLN A 398 -4.91 11.80 10.24
C GLN A 398 -4.09 12.03 11.53
N TYR A 399 -4.28 13.16 12.20
CA TYR A 399 -3.66 13.44 13.50
C TYR A 399 -4.02 12.37 14.53
N LYS A 400 -5.31 12.05 14.70
CA LYS A 400 -5.77 11.01 15.65
C LYS A 400 -5.25 9.62 15.30
N GLN A 401 -5.09 9.28 14.02
CA GLN A 401 -4.46 8.01 13.57
C GLN A 401 -2.98 7.93 13.95
N ILE A 402 -2.25 9.03 13.84
CA ILE A 402 -0.87 9.15 14.28
C ILE A 402 -0.78 9.02 15.80
N CYS A 403 -1.59 9.77 16.54
CA CYS A 403 -1.68 9.72 18.01
C CYS A 403 -2.06 8.30 18.49
N GLY A 404 -2.88 7.60 17.71
CA GLY A 404 -3.25 6.22 17.96
C GLY A 404 -2.08 5.23 18.09
N ARG A 405 -0.88 5.62 17.64
CA ARG A 405 0.35 4.82 17.79
C ARG A 405 1.03 5.00 19.16
N ALA A 406 0.56 5.95 19.96
CA ALA A 406 1.08 6.16 21.31
C ALA A 406 0.51 5.14 22.31
N GLY A 407 1.37 4.58 23.16
CA GLY A 407 1.06 3.55 24.14
C GLY A 407 1.18 2.13 23.58
N ARG A 408 2.03 1.32 24.21
CA ARG A 408 2.22 -0.10 23.88
C ARG A 408 1.39 -0.94 24.83
N PRO A 409 0.33 -1.65 24.35
CA PRO A 409 -0.43 -2.55 25.21
C PRO A 409 0.52 -3.51 25.95
N ALA A 410 0.22 -3.83 27.20
CA ALA A 410 1.01 -4.66 28.12
C ALA A 410 2.38 -4.11 28.59
N TYR A 411 2.86 -3.00 28.04
CA TYR A 411 4.14 -2.39 28.46
C TYR A 411 3.97 -1.02 29.11
N ASP A 412 3.07 -0.19 28.57
CA ASP A 412 2.91 1.19 29.00
C ASP A 412 1.56 1.38 29.71
N LYS A 413 1.56 2.08 30.84
CA LYS A 413 0.30 2.45 31.54
C LYS A 413 -0.50 3.46 30.72
N TYR A 414 0.17 4.41 30.07
CA TYR A 414 -0.39 5.40 29.17
C TYR A 414 0.57 5.69 28.02
N GLY A 415 0.03 6.17 26.90
CA GLY A 415 0.79 6.67 25.77
C GLY A 415 0.67 8.20 25.69
N GLU A 416 1.71 8.86 25.20
CA GLU A 416 1.75 10.29 25.01
C GLU A 416 1.84 10.65 23.53
N ALA A 417 0.99 11.56 23.06
CA ALA A 417 1.07 12.14 21.74
C ALA A 417 1.24 13.65 21.85
N ILE A 418 2.36 14.17 21.36
CA ILE A 418 2.73 15.56 21.53
C ILE A 418 2.91 16.20 20.15
N ILE A 419 2.16 17.27 19.88
CA ILE A 419 2.34 18.11 18.71
C ILE A 419 3.20 19.32 19.05
N ILE A 420 4.15 19.66 18.20
CA ILE A 420 5.06 20.78 18.42
C ILE A 420 4.50 22.04 17.78
N ALA A 421 4.30 23.09 18.58
CA ALA A 421 4.05 24.44 18.09
C ALA A 421 5.37 25.07 17.60
N ASP A 422 5.40 25.43 16.31
CA ASP A 422 6.51 26.20 15.74
C ASP A 422 6.21 27.70 15.74
N SER A 423 7.16 28.52 15.31
CA SER A 423 7.00 29.99 15.30
C SER A 423 5.85 30.50 14.40
N ARG A 424 5.26 29.64 13.58
CA ARG A 424 4.17 29.97 12.62
C ARG A 424 2.81 29.52 13.13
N THR A 425 2.75 28.74 14.20
CA THR A 425 1.52 28.12 14.71
C THR A 425 1.24 28.58 16.13
N ASN A 426 -0.03 28.97 16.41
CA ASN A 426 -0.47 29.30 17.75
C ASN A 426 -0.69 27.98 18.55
N PRO A 427 -0.07 27.79 19.73
CA PRO A 427 -0.26 26.59 20.54
C PRO A 427 -1.71 26.34 20.95
N GLU A 428 -2.48 27.39 21.19
CA GLU A 428 -3.88 27.31 21.58
C GLU A 428 -4.75 26.83 20.42
N ASP A 429 -4.49 27.29 19.20
CA ASP A 429 -5.17 26.82 17.99
C ASP A 429 -4.87 25.34 17.72
N LEU A 430 -3.59 24.93 17.90
CA LEU A 430 -3.22 23.52 17.78
C LEU A 430 -3.93 22.65 18.82
N TYR A 431 -4.03 23.12 20.04
CA TYR A 431 -4.69 22.41 21.12
C TYR A 431 -6.19 22.26 20.84
N ASN A 432 -6.88 23.35 20.50
CA ASN A 432 -8.30 23.34 20.24
C ASN A 432 -8.68 22.57 18.97
N HIS A 433 -7.90 22.74 17.89
CA HIS A 433 -8.22 22.11 16.60
C HIS A 433 -7.85 20.63 16.54
N PHE A 434 -6.67 20.25 17.07
CA PHE A 434 -6.18 18.87 16.94
C PHE A 434 -6.38 18.04 18.21
N VAL A 435 -5.97 18.55 19.38
CA VAL A 435 -6.05 17.78 20.63
C VAL A 435 -7.50 17.58 21.05
N LEU A 436 -8.30 18.65 21.08
CA LEU A 436 -9.74 18.61 21.37
C LEU A 436 -10.61 18.39 20.14
N GLY A 437 -10.02 18.45 18.95
CA GLY A 437 -10.75 18.35 17.68
C GLY A 437 -11.43 17.02 17.45
N VAL A 438 -12.59 17.07 16.79
CA VAL A 438 -13.34 15.90 16.34
C VAL A 438 -12.91 15.56 14.94
N PRO A 439 -12.63 14.27 14.63
CA PRO A 439 -12.30 13.84 13.28
C PRO A 439 -13.38 14.22 12.27
N GLU A 440 -12.95 14.55 11.06
CA GLU A 440 -13.84 14.91 9.96
C GLU A 440 -14.80 13.78 9.61
N PRO A 441 -15.98 14.09 9.05
CA PRO A 441 -16.90 13.09 8.55
C PRO A 441 -16.31 12.35 7.33
N ILE A 442 -16.70 11.11 7.16
CA ILE A 442 -16.50 10.36 5.93
C ILE A 442 -17.36 11.02 4.84
N VAL A 443 -16.74 11.35 3.71
CA VAL A 443 -17.42 11.88 2.53
C VAL A 443 -17.01 11.08 1.30
N SER A 444 -17.96 10.90 0.38
CA SER A 444 -17.69 10.22 -0.89
C SER A 444 -16.74 11.02 -1.77
N GLN A 445 -15.78 10.33 -2.40
CA GLN A 445 -14.87 10.87 -3.40
C GLN A 445 -15.21 10.38 -4.81
N LEU A 446 -16.37 9.76 -5.00
CA LEU A 446 -16.75 9.11 -6.26
C LEU A 446 -17.06 10.09 -7.39
N MET A 447 -17.35 11.37 -7.07
CA MET A 447 -17.54 12.44 -8.08
C MET A 447 -16.24 12.94 -8.71
N ASP A 448 -15.08 12.48 -8.27
CA ASP A 448 -13.83 12.76 -9.00
C ASP A 448 -13.96 12.24 -10.45
N GLU A 449 -13.67 13.08 -11.44
CA GLU A 449 -13.87 12.78 -12.87
C GLU A 449 -13.18 11.48 -13.31
N ARG A 450 -11.95 11.26 -12.82
CA ARG A 450 -11.18 10.05 -13.13
C ARG A 450 -11.84 8.81 -12.49
N ALA A 451 -12.17 8.92 -11.21
CA ALA A 451 -12.80 7.85 -10.46
C ALA A 451 -14.14 7.43 -11.09
N LEU A 452 -15.01 8.41 -11.37
CA LEU A 452 -16.31 8.15 -11.98
C LEU A 452 -16.15 7.45 -13.33
N ARG A 453 -15.23 7.92 -14.19
CA ARG A 453 -14.95 7.34 -15.50
C ARG A 453 -14.47 5.88 -15.45
N VAL A 454 -13.55 5.56 -14.51
CA VAL A 454 -13.03 4.21 -14.32
C VAL A 454 -14.11 3.26 -13.81
N HIS A 455 -14.94 3.73 -12.88
CA HIS A 455 -15.93 2.87 -12.23
C HIS A 455 -17.20 2.69 -13.05
N VAL A 456 -17.67 3.71 -13.77
CA VAL A 456 -18.79 3.55 -14.72
C VAL A 456 -18.44 2.53 -15.80
N LEU A 457 -17.26 2.65 -16.43
CA LEU A 457 -16.83 1.64 -17.40
C LEU A 457 -16.67 0.26 -16.74
N GLY A 458 -16.16 0.20 -15.48
CA GLY A 458 -16.02 -1.04 -14.72
C GLY A 458 -17.34 -1.76 -14.46
N ILE A 459 -18.39 -1.01 -14.12
CA ILE A 459 -19.74 -1.56 -13.90
C ILE A 459 -20.32 -2.08 -15.22
N LEU A 460 -20.23 -1.30 -16.28
CA LEU A 460 -20.73 -1.68 -17.60
C LEU A 460 -19.99 -2.91 -18.16
N ALA A 461 -18.68 -2.98 -17.96
CA ALA A 461 -17.87 -4.09 -18.46
C ALA A 461 -18.10 -5.42 -17.73
N SER A 462 -18.62 -5.39 -16.50
CA SER A 462 -18.94 -6.59 -15.70
C SER A 462 -20.20 -7.32 -16.19
N LYS A 463 -21.03 -6.69 -17.04
CA LYS A 463 -22.24 -7.28 -17.60
C LYS A 463 -22.22 -7.21 -19.14
N PRO A 464 -22.80 -8.18 -19.85
CA PRO A 464 -22.85 -8.13 -21.32
C PRO A 464 -23.74 -6.97 -21.85
N LYS A 465 -24.74 -6.58 -21.07
CA LYS A 465 -25.67 -5.49 -21.33
C LYS A 465 -26.28 -4.97 -20.03
N MET A 466 -26.61 -3.69 -19.97
CA MET A 466 -27.24 -3.02 -18.82
C MET A 466 -28.14 -1.90 -19.32
N LEU A 467 -29.31 -1.69 -18.70
CA LEU A 467 -30.13 -0.51 -18.96
C LEU A 467 -29.51 0.71 -18.29
N LYS A 468 -29.66 1.88 -18.90
CA LYS A 468 -29.24 3.15 -18.31
C LYS A 468 -29.88 3.38 -16.94
N SER A 469 -31.16 3.03 -16.78
CA SER A 469 -31.87 3.10 -15.51
C SER A 469 -31.25 2.19 -14.42
N GLU A 470 -30.76 1.00 -14.79
CA GLU A 470 -30.06 0.11 -13.84
C GLU A 470 -28.72 0.72 -13.39
N LEU A 471 -28.00 1.39 -14.30
CA LEU A 471 -26.75 2.08 -13.96
C LEU A 471 -27.02 3.25 -13.00
N LEU A 472 -28.01 4.09 -13.29
CA LEU A 472 -28.41 5.20 -12.43
C LEU A 472 -28.86 4.69 -11.06
N HIS A 473 -29.71 3.65 -11.02
CA HIS A 473 -30.14 3.04 -9.77
C HIS A 473 -28.94 2.50 -8.95
N PHE A 474 -27.91 1.93 -9.59
CA PHE A 474 -26.70 1.50 -8.88
C PHE A 474 -26.02 2.68 -8.18
N PHE A 475 -25.87 3.82 -8.84
CA PHE A 475 -25.24 5.02 -8.26
C PHE A 475 -26.09 5.64 -7.16
N GLU A 476 -27.41 5.53 -7.22
CA GLU A 476 -28.33 5.92 -6.13
C GLU A 476 -28.13 5.05 -4.86
N GLN A 477 -27.60 3.84 -4.97
CA GLN A 477 -27.26 2.98 -3.84
C GLN A 477 -25.88 3.24 -3.26
N THR A 478 -25.04 4.09 -3.87
CA THR A 478 -23.71 4.47 -3.37
C THR A 478 -23.82 5.43 -2.17
N PHE A 479 -22.72 5.59 -1.43
CA PHE A 479 -22.65 6.58 -0.35
C PHE A 479 -22.71 8.02 -0.88
N LEU A 480 -22.28 8.23 -2.13
CA LEU A 480 -22.39 9.50 -2.85
C LEU A 480 -23.82 10.06 -2.83
N SER A 481 -24.83 9.21 -2.97
CA SER A 481 -26.22 9.63 -3.02
C SER A 481 -26.74 10.29 -1.72
N LYS A 482 -26.03 10.13 -0.61
CA LYS A 482 -26.32 10.84 0.66
C LYS A 482 -25.99 12.33 0.58
N TYR A 483 -25.04 12.73 -0.28
CA TYR A 483 -24.51 14.10 -0.39
C TYR A 483 -24.88 14.78 -1.70
N GLN A 484 -25.17 14.02 -2.74
CA GLN A 484 -25.48 14.52 -4.09
C GLN A 484 -26.86 14.04 -4.53
N GLY A 485 -27.67 14.98 -5.01
CA GLY A 485 -28.99 14.62 -5.54
C GLY A 485 -28.92 13.77 -6.81
N SER A 486 -29.91 12.89 -7.01
CA SER A 486 -29.99 11.99 -8.17
C SER A 486 -29.88 12.72 -9.52
N GLN A 487 -30.35 13.97 -9.62
CA GLN A 487 -30.24 14.78 -10.83
C GLN A 487 -28.78 15.13 -11.17
N THR A 488 -27.98 15.55 -10.18
CA THR A 488 -26.56 15.87 -10.38
C THR A 488 -25.78 14.63 -10.79
N ILE A 489 -25.98 13.51 -10.07
CA ILE A 489 -25.36 12.23 -10.42
C ILE A 489 -25.76 11.80 -11.84
N GLY A 490 -27.03 11.94 -12.17
CA GLY A 490 -27.57 11.61 -13.49
C GLY A 490 -26.91 12.41 -14.62
N PHE A 491 -26.74 13.73 -14.42
CA PHE A 491 -26.10 14.61 -15.41
C PHE A 491 -24.63 14.22 -15.67
N GLU A 492 -23.85 13.96 -14.61
CA GLU A 492 -22.45 13.58 -14.76
C GLU A 492 -22.30 12.21 -15.45
N ILE A 493 -23.15 11.24 -15.09
CA ILE A 493 -23.18 9.93 -15.75
C ILE A 493 -23.54 10.07 -17.23
N GLU A 494 -24.51 10.91 -17.59
CA GLU A 494 -24.92 11.17 -18.97
C GLU A 494 -23.77 11.73 -19.82
N SER A 495 -23.08 12.76 -19.28
CA SER A 495 -21.90 13.35 -19.91
C SER A 495 -20.83 12.29 -20.17
N LEU A 496 -20.60 11.43 -19.16
CA LEU A 496 -19.64 10.36 -19.25
C LEU A 496 -20.03 9.25 -20.24
N LEU A 497 -21.30 8.86 -20.29
CA LEU A 497 -21.81 7.89 -21.27
C LEU A 497 -21.62 8.40 -22.70
N THR A 498 -21.83 9.69 -22.91
CA THR A 498 -21.56 10.35 -24.19
C THR A 498 -20.07 10.24 -24.56
N PHE A 499 -19.18 10.56 -23.65
CA PHE A 499 -17.73 10.40 -23.84
C PHE A 499 -17.36 8.94 -24.17
N LEU A 500 -17.82 7.97 -23.37
CA LEU A 500 -17.49 6.55 -23.56
C LEU A 500 -18.02 6.01 -24.90
N THR A 501 -19.17 6.51 -25.36
CA THR A 501 -19.77 6.15 -26.66
C THR A 501 -18.97 6.73 -27.82
N ASN A 502 -18.60 8.03 -27.76
CA ASN A 502 -17.82 8.72 -28.79
C ASN A 502 -16.43 8.06 -28.97
N GLU A 503 -15.78 7.65 -27.88
CA GLU A 503 -14.49 6.97 -27.91
C GLU A 503 -14.61 5.44 -28.12
N LYS A 504 -15.80 4.94 -28.46
CA LYS A 504 -16.11 3.54 -28.81
C LYS A 504 -15.74 2.52 -27.72
N LEU A 505 -15.81 2.94 -26.46
CA LEU A 505 -15.64 2.04 -25.29
C LEU A 505 -16.95 1.30 -24.98
N ILE A 506 -18.08 1.93 -25.27
CA ILE A 506 -19.41 1.34 -25.16
C ILE A 506 -20.22 1.61 -26.42
N ILE A 507 -21.32 0.88 -26.59
CA ILE A 507 -22.36 1.11 -27.58
C ILE A 507 -23.64 1.40 -26.80
N MET A 508 -24.31 2.48 -27.12
CA MET A 508 -25.63 2.84 -26.59
C MET A 508 -26.70 2.70 -27.71
N ARG A 509 -27.74 1.92 -27.42
CA ARG A 509 -28.91 1.75 -28.32
C ARG A 509 -30.18 1.77 -27.49
N ASN A 510 -31.02 2.78 -27.67
CA ASN A 510 -32.31 2.88 -26.94
C ASN A 510 -32.18 2.60 -25.44
N ASP A 511 -31.36 3.34 -24.73
CA ASP A 511 -31.05 3.17 -23.29
C ASP A 511 -30.34 1.85 -22.89
N LEU A 512 -30.08 0.96 -23.84
CA LEU A 512 -29.29 -0.23 -23.59
C LEU A 512 -27.80 0.05 -23.80
N LEU A 513 -27.02 -0.13 -22.74
CA LEU A 513 -25.58 0.08 -22.69
C LEU A 513 -24.87 -1.26 -22.84
N MET A 514 -23.92 -1.35 -23.76
CA MET A 514 -23.14 -2.55 -24.03
C MET A 514 -21.65 -2.19 -24.11
N PRO A 515 -20.76 -2.85 -23.35
CA PRO A 515 -19.33 -2.63 -23.50
C PRO A 515 -18.84 -3.21 -24.86
N THR A 516 -17.97 -2.46 -25.54
CA THR A 516 -17.25 -2.99 -26.71
C THR A 516 -16.15 -3.96 -26.23
N LYS A 517 -15.60 -4.77 -27.15
CA LYS A 517 -14.42 -5.60 -26.84
C LYS A 517 -13.26 -4.76 -26.28
N PHE A 518 -13.05 -3.57 -26.85
CA PHE A 518 -12.05 -2.62 -26.40
C PHE A 518 -12.38 -2.06 -25.01
N GLY A 519 -13.60 -1.57 -24.77
CA GLY A 519 -14.01 -1.06 -23.46
C GLY A 519 -13.94 -2.12 -22.37
N LYS A 520 -14.39 -3.36 -22.66
CA LYS A 520 -14.25 -4.47 -21.73
C LYS A 520 -12.78 -4.74 -21.38
N ARG A 521 -11.87 -4.74 -22.38
CA ARG A 521 -10.45 -4.98 -22.13
C ARG A 521 -9.81 -3.87 -21.33
N VAL A 522 -10.09 -2.59 -21.64
CA VAL A 522 -9.61 -1.43 -20.86
C VAL A 522 -10.03 -1.54 -19.39
N SER A 523 -11.28 -1.90 -19.13
CA SER A 523 -11.77 -2.12 -17.76
C SER A 523 -11.04 -3.24 -17.04
N LEU A 524 -10.82 -4.40 -17.70
CA LEU A 524 -10.12 -5.55 -17.10
C LEU A 524 -8.64 -5.28 -16.86
N LEU A 525 -8.01 -4.43 -17.67
CA LEU A 525 -6.64 -3.96 -17.47
C LEU A 525 -6.50 -3.02 -16.27
N TYR A 526 -7.62 -2.58 -15.69
CA TYR A 526 -7.66 -1.70 -14.52
C TYR A 526 -6.98 -0.34 -14.74
N ILE A 527 -7.09 0.22 -15.94
CA ILE A 527 -6.53 1.52 -16.33
C ILE A 527 -7.66 2.53 -16.60
N ASP A 528 -7.30 3.82 -16.51
CA ASP A 528 -8.18 4.91 -16.92
C ASP A 528 -8.59 4.74 -18.39
N PRO A 529 -9.87 4.87 -18.74
CA PRO A 529 -10.35 4.91 -20.13
C PRO A 529 -9.53 5.85 -21.04
N LYS A 530 -9.14 7.03 -20.55
CA LYS A 530 -8.28 7.97 -21.31
C LYS A 530 -6.89 7.38 -21.60
N THR A 531 -6.32 6.62 -20.68
CA THR A 531 -5.05 5.88 -20.91
C THR A 531 -5.21 4.81 -22.00
N GLY A 532 -6.31 4.03 -21.92
CA GLY A 532 -6.60 3.02 -22.94
C GLY A 532 -6.77 3.61 -24.33
N ILE A 533 -7.50 4.71 -24.43
CA ILE A 533 -7.71 5.47 -25.69
C ILE A 533 -6.36 5.99 -26.23
N LYS A 534 -5.51 6.55 -25.36
CA LYS A 534 -4.19 7.06 -25.72
C LYS A 534 -3.30 5.95 -26.29
N PHE A 535 -3.25 4.79 -25.62
CA PHE A 535 -2.49 3.65 -26.13
C PHE A 535 -3.02 3.16 -27.45
N LYS A 536 -4.34 3.09 -27.64
CA LYS A 536 -4.93 2.71 -28.92
C LYS A 536 -4.54 3.67 -30.02
N LYS A 537 -4.71 5.00 -29.81
CA LYS A 537 -4.34 6.04 -30.78
C LYS A 537 -2.86 5.97 -31.15
N ASN A 538 -1.99 5.77 -30.15
CA ASN A 538 -0.56 5.62 -30.36
C ASN A 538 -0.21 4.36 -31.18
N LEU A 539 -0.84 3.22 -30.87
CA LEU A 539 -0.65 1.98 -31.63
C LEU A 539 -1.15 2.08 -33.07
N ASP A 540 -2.31 2.73 -33.31
CA ASP A 540 -2.90 2.93 -34.63
C ASP A 540 -2.05 3.86 -35.50
N SER A 541 -1.49 4.93 -34.92
CA SER A 541 -0.65 5.92 -35.62
C SER A 541 0.79 5.50 -35.79
N TYR A 542 1.24 4.51 -35.02
CA TYR A 542 2.63 4.08 -35.01
C TYR A 542 3.01 3.36 -36.31
N LYS A 543 3.70 4.07 -37.16
CA LYS A 543 4.15 3.55 -38.47
C LYS A 543 5.41 2.70 -38.36
N GLY A 544 5.79 2.17 -37.20
CA GLY A 544 7.04 1.46 -36.98
C GLY A 544 7.74 1.09 -38.30
N ASN A 545 9.04 1.29 -38.46
CA ASN A 545 9.72 1.06 -39.72
C ASN A 545 9.39 -0.33 -40.29
N ILE A 546 8.37 -0.42 -41.18
CA ILE A 546 7.87 -1.64 -41.81
C ILE A 546 8.93 -2.24 -42.75
N TYR A 547 10.02 -1.54 -42.97
CA TYR A 547 11.07 -1.95 -43.87
C TYR A 547 12.14 -2.77 -43.16
N ASP A 548 12.25 -4.00 -43.55
CA ASP A 548 13.30 -5.00 -43.30
C ASP A 548 13.09 -5.93 -42.06
N ILE A 549 12.31 -6.97 -42.30
CA ILE A 549 12.28 -8.16 -41.44
C ILE A 549 13.66 -8.87 -41.37
N ASN A 550 14.57 -8.58 -42.31
CA ASN A 550 15.89 -9.22 -42.43
C ASN A 550 17.07 -8.44 -41.83
N ASN A 551 16.88 -7.20 -41.38
CA ASN A 551 17.95 -6.40 -40.76
C ASN A 551 17.61 -6.12 -39.28
N PHE A 552 18.02 -7.00 -38.39
CA PHE A 552 18.07 -6.78 -36.94
C PHE A 552 19.21 -5.76 -36.64
N SER A 553 19.02 -4.50 -36.98
CA SER A 553 19.99 -3.47 -36.55
C SER A 553 19.61 -3.02 -35.11
N ALA A 554 20.61 -2.96 -34.23
CA ALA A 554 20.48 -2.52 -32.84
C ALA A 554 19.77 -1.17 -32.68
N ASN A 555 19.92 -0.27 -33.65
CA ASN A 555 19.32 1.07 -33.68
C ASN A 555 17.78 1.06 -33.78
N ARG A 556 17.17 0.08 -34.42
CA ARG A 556 15.71 -0.03 -34.57
C ARG A 556 15.05 -0.35 -33.21
N TYR A 557 15.68 -1.23 -32.47
CA TYR A 557 15.18 -1.68 -31.16
C TYR A 557 15.19 -0.55 -30.12
N GLU A 558 16.20 0.32 -30.16
CA GLU A 558 16.32 1.46 -29.24
C GLU A 558 15.24 2.51 -29.53
N ASN A 559 14.93 2.79 -30.79
CA ASN A 559 13.92 3.77 -31.18
C ASN A 559 12.52 3.39 -30.66
N ASN A 560 12.15 2.11 -30.77
CA ASN A 560 10.87 1.63 -30.30
C ASN A 560 10.76 1.67 -28.76
N VAL A 561 11.87 1.41 -28.05
CA VAL A 561 11.95 1.47 -26.58
C VAL A 561 11.61 2.87 -26.08
N ILE A 562 12.16 3.93 -26.69
CA ILE A 562 11.90 5.31 -26.29
C ILE A 562 10.42 5.65 -26.46
N ASN A 563 9.82 5.32 -27.61
CA ASN A 563 8.42 5.60 -27.87
C ASN A 563 7.48 4.87 -26.87
N PHE A 564 7.69 3.56 -26.66
CA PHE A 564 6.88 2.81 -25.72
C PHE A 564 7.00 3.32 -24.29
N LEU A 565 8.23 3.63 -23.84
CA LEU A 565 8.43 4.18 -22.49
C LEU A 565 7.84 5.58 -22.34
N TYR A 566 7.93 6.41 -23.38
CA TYR A 566 7.31 7.73 -23.35
C TYR A 566 5.79 7.63 -23.24
N TRP A 567 5.13 6.73 -24.02
CA TRP A 567 3.69 6.50 -23.91
C TRP A 567 3.27 6.10 -22.49
N ILE A 568 4.11 5.28 -21.84
CA ILE A 568 3.87 4.87 -20.44
C ILE A 568 4.03 6.06 -19.50
N CYS A 569 5.14 6.79 -19.57
CA CYS A 569 5.43 7.92 -18.67
C CYS A 569 4.41 9.05 -18.80
N ASP A 570 3.84 9.24 -20.00
CA ASP A 570 2.91 10.29 -20.33
C ASP A 570 1.42 9.86 -20.18
N CYS A 571 1.11 8.70 -19.63
CA CYS A 571 -0.27 8.27 -19.41
C CYS A 571 -0.82 8.70 -18.02
N TYR A 572 -2.15 8.65 -17.88
CA TYR A 572 -2.84 9.08 -16.65
C TYR A 572 -2.56 8.16 -15.44
N ASP A 573 -2.22 6.90 -15.70
CA ASP A 573 -2.01 5.88 -14.65
C ASP A 573 -0.54 5.75 -14.23
N PHE A 574 0.39 6.51 -14.83
CA PHE A 574 1.78 6.45 -14.45
C PHE A 574 2.06 7.17 -13.12
N TYR A 575 2.68 6.45 -12.18
CA TYR A 575 3.05 6.96 -10.86
C TYR A 575 4.32 6.25 -10.33
N PRO A 576 5.21 6.93 -9.57
CA PRO A 576 5.16 8.33 -9.16
C PRO A 576 5.59 9.31 -10.25
N LYS A 577 4.97 10.50 -10.26
CA LYS A 577 5.37 11.61 -11.14
C LYS A 577 6.47 12.41 -10.46
N LEU A 578 7.68 12.33 -10.97
CA LEU A 578 8.84 12.99 -10.39
C LEU A 578 9.15 14.30 -11.11
N THR A 579 9.12 15.42 -10.40
CA THR A 579 9.52 16.72 -10.94
C THR A 579 11.03 16.89 -10.97
N LEU A 580 11.56 17.62 -11.95
CA LEU A 580 12.97 17.95 -12.06
C LEU A 580 13.31 19.08 -11.08
N ARG A 581 14.35 18.87 -10.26
CA ARG A 581 14.85 19.88 -9.33
C ARG A 581 15.93 20.74 -9.98
N GLN A 582 16.13 21.97 -9.53
CA GLN A 582 17.13 22.88 -10.11
C GLN A 582 18.55 22.31 -10.10
N ASN A 583 18.95 21.64 -9.02
CA ASN A 583 20.28 21.04 -8.92
C ASN A 583 20.48 19.79 -9.79
N GLU A 584 19.44 19.24 -10.38
CA GLU A 584 19.47 18.05 -11.24
C GLU A 584 19.53 18.43 -12.73
N THR A 585 19.20 19.69 -13.10
CA THR A 585 18.97 20.12 -14.48
C THR A 585 20.17 19.89 -15.39
N ALA A 586 21.38 20.24 -14.97
CA ALA A 586 22.59 20.08 -15.79
C ALA A 586 22.92 18.61 -16.06
N HIS A 587 22.63 17.72 -15.10
CA HIS A 587 22.88 16.29 -15.26
C HIS A 587 21.80 15.65 -16.11
N PHE A 588 20.55 16.04 -15.89
CA PHE A 588 19.41 15.62 -16.71
C PHE A 588 19.63 15.98 -18.18
N GLN A 589 20.09 17.20 -18.49
CA GLN A 589 20.38 17.63 -19.88
C GLN A 589 21.41 16.71 -20.55
N ARG A 590 22.49 16.35 -19.86
CA ARG A 590 23.49 15.41 -20.39
C ARG A 590 22.91 14.04 -20.72
N LEU A 591 21.98 13.53 -19.89
CA LEU A 591 21.33 12.25 -20.14
C LEU A 591 20.28 12.35 -21.24
N PHE A 592 19.58 13.48 -21.32
CA PHE A 592 18.65 13.78 -22.40
C PHE A 592 19.38 13.78 -23.77
N ASP A 593 20.54 14.44 -23.83
CA ASP A 593 21.39 14.47 -25.03
C ASP A 593 21.99 13.08 -25.34
N LYS A 594 22.43 12.34 -24.31
CA LYS A 594 22.92 10.96 -24.44
C LYS A 594 21.92 10.06 -25.16
N HIS A 595 20.66 10.16 -24.80
CA HIS A 595 19.56 9.37 -25.39
C HIS A 595 18.96 10.02 -26.65
N LYS A 596 19.45 11.17 -27.09
CA LYS A 596 19.00 11.91 -28.28
C LYS A 596 17.51 12.18 -28.31
N LEU A 597 16.94 12.55 -27.14
CA LEU A 597 15.48 12.66 -26.97
C LEU A 597 14.88 13.82 -27.78
N ASP A 598 15.66 14.85 -28.13
CA ASP A 598 15.30 15.92 -29.06
C ASP A 598 14.90 15.40 -30.45
N SER A 599 15.55 14.35 -30.93
CA SER A 599 15.28 13.75 -32.26
C SER A 599 13.88 13.07 -32.32
N TYR A 600 13.25 12.86 -31.16
CA TYR A 600 11.87 12.35 -31.03
C TYR A 600 10.81 13.46 -30.92
N GLY A 601 11.22 14.74 -31.04
CA GLY A 601 10.33 15.88 -30.87
C GLY A 601 9.88 16.11 -29.44
N LEU A 602 10.61 15.55 -28.46
CA LEU A 602 10.32 15.71 -27.03
C LEU A 602 10.93 17.02 -26.55
N SER A 603 10.12 17.93 -26.03
CA SER A 603 10.57 19.21 -25.49
C SER A 603 10.84 19.10 -23.98
N ASN A 604 11.87 19.82 -23.51
CA ASN A 604 12.34 19.81 -22.14
C ASN A 604 11.30 20.22 -21.09
N TYR A 605 11.43 19.59 -19.89
CA TYR A 605 10.84 20.00 -18.60
C TYR A 605 9.50 19.40 -18.16
N ASP A 606 9.00 18.34 -18.80
CA ASP A 606 7.86 17.60 -18.31
C ASP A 606 8.30 16.47 -17.33
N TYR A 607 7.45 16.14 -16.34
CA TYR A 607 7.64 14.99 -15.42
C TYR A 607 7.77 13.66 -16.18
N SER A 608 7.13 13.54 -17.35
CA SER A 608 7.22 12.37 -18.22
C SER A 608 8.65 12.15 -18.70
N LEU A 609 9.38 13.22 -19.04
CA LEU A 609 10.75 13.13 -19.55
C LEU A 609 11.74 12.76 -18.45
N LYS A 610 11.60 13.29 -17.23
CA LYS A 610 12.43 12.84 -16.12
C LYS A 610 12.25 11.35 -15.87
N SER A 611 11.02 10.89 -15.86
CA SER A 611 10.67 9.47 -15.68
C SER A 611 11.21 8.60 -16.80
N LEU A 612 11.09 9.06 -18.05
CA LEU A 612 11.67 8.40 -19.23
C LEU A 612 13.19 8.23 -19.12
N VAL A 613 13.92 9.30 -18.79
CA VAL A 613 15.38 9.25 -18.61
C VAL A 613 15.79 8.27 -17.52
N ILE A 614 15.08 8.27 -16.37
CA ILE A 614 15.34 7.32 -15.28
C ILE A 614 15.17 5.87 -15.76
N LEU A 615 14.09 5.57 -16.50
CA LEU A 615 13.83 4.23 -17.02
C LEU A 615 14.83 3.81 -18.10
N LEU A 616 15.28 4.72 -18.95
CA LEU A 616 16.33 4.44 -19.94
C LEU A 616 17.68 4.13 -19.26
N GLU A 617 18.07 4.92 -18.26
CA GLU A 617 19.25 4.64 -17.47
C GLU A 617 19.13 3.32 -16.67
N TRP A 618 17.94 2.98 -16.18
CA TRP A 618 17.67 1.69 -15.56
C TRP A 618 17.90 0.54 -16.55
N LEU A 619 17.46 0.67 -17.81
CA LEU A 619 17.69 -0.31 -18.87
C LEU A 619 19.15 -0.39 -19.30
N ASP A 620 19.90 0.70 -19.14
CA ASP A 620 21.36 0.78 -19.36
C ASP A 620 22.17 0.18 -18.20
N GLU A 621 21.48 -0.43 -17.23
CA GLU A 621 22.09 -1.08 -16.06
C GLU A 621 22.73 -0.10 -15.07
N SER A 622 22.34 1.19 -15.10
CA SER A 622 22.77 2.14 -14.07
C SER A 622 22.38 1.65 -12.68
N SER A 623 23.30 1.74 -11.72
CA SER A 623 23.04 1.32 -10.34
C SER A 623 22.04 2.27 -9.67
N GLU A 624 21.32 1.77 -8.66
CA GLU A 624 20.39 2.59 -7.86
C GLU A 624 21.13 3.77 -7.19
N ALA A 625 22.37 3.53 -6.75
CA ALA A 625 23.24 4.59 -6.22
C ALA A 625 23.51 5.69 -7.24
N ASN A 626 23.86 5.32 -8.46
CA ASN A 626 24.09 6.29 -9.55
C ASN A 626 22.82 7.08 -9.91
N LEU A 627 21.67 6.42 -9.96
CA LEU A 627 20.39 7.07 -10.25
C LEU A 627 19.99 8.03 -9.12
N ASN A 628 20.24 7.67 -7.87
CA ASN A 628 20.00 8.54 -6.73
C ASN A 628 20.93 9.76 -6.76
N GLU A 629 22.23 9.55 -6.93
CA GLU A 629 23.23 10.62 -6.96
C GLU A 629 23.03 11.60 -8.11
N LYS A 630 22.76 11.07 -9.31
CA LYS A 630 22.73 11.85 -10.55
C LYS A 630 21.39 12.50 -10.85
N ILE A 631 20.27 11.82 -10.54
CA ILE A 631 18.92 12.26 -10.93
C ILE A 631 18.01 12.41 -9.71
N GLY A 632 18.50 12.13 -8.51
CA GLY A 632 17.76 12.31 -7.26
C GLY A 632 16.59 11.34 -7.07
N VAL A 633 16.59 10.17 -7.74
CA VAL A 633 15.54 9.16 -7.54
C VAL A 633 15.89 8.23 -6.38
N GLU A 634 15.01 8.13 -5.40
CA GLU A 634 15.21 7.23 -4.27
C GLU A 634 14.88 5.77 -4.65
N PRO A 635 15.53 4.76 -4.03
CA PRO A 635 15.32 3.34 -4.36
C PRO A 635 13.86 2.89 -4.31
N GLY A 636 13.11 3.36 -3.32
CA GLY A 636 11.69 3.03 -3.20
C GLY A 636 10.81 3.63 -4.30
N ASP A 637 11.17 4.81 -4.81
CA ASP A 637 10.46 5.44 -5.94
C ASP A 637 10.84 4.76 -7.25
N LEU A 638 12.12 4.43 -7.44
CA LEU A 638 12.58 3.66 -8.60
C LEU A 638 11.87 2.31 -8.67
N HIS A 639 11.79 1.59 -7.57
CA HIS A 639 11.09 0.30 -7.52
C HIS A 639 9.61 0.44 -7.90
N ARG A 640 8.91 1.46 -7.39
CA ARG A 640 7.52 1.74 -7.79
C ARG A 640 7.40 2.10 -9.26
N MET A 641 8.30 2.93 -9.79
CA MET A 641 8.32 3.28 -11.22
C MET A 641 8.49 2.03 -12.09
N VAL A 642 9.40 1.14 -11.72
CA VAL A 642 9.65 -0.12 -12.43
C VAL A 642 8.42 -1.03 -12.38
N GLU A 643 7.79 -1.22 -11.22
CA GLU A 643 6.57 -2.02 -11.07
C GLU A 643 5.40 -1.44 -11.89
N THR A 644 5.19 -0.12 -11.80
CA THR A 644 4.15 0.58 -12.56
C THR A 644 4.39 0.47 -14.06
N THR A 645 5.63 0.69 -14.52
CA THR A 645 5.99 0.55 -15.94
C THR A 645 5.81 -0.89 -16.44
N TYR A 646 6.20 -1.88 -15.64
CA TYR A 646 6.02 -3.30 -15.98
C TYR A 646 4.54 -3.66 -16.15
N TRP A 647 3.68 -3.17 -15.27
CA TRP A 647 2.23 -3.33 -15.38
C TRP A 647 1.67 -2.56 -16.58
N LEU A 648 1.99 -1.27 -16.72
CA LEU A 648 1.47 -0.44 -17.80
C LEU A 648 1.93 -0.88 -19.18
N LEU A 649 3.10 -1.47 -19.35
CA LEU A 649 3.54 -2.07 -20.63
C LEU A 649 2.70 -3.31 -21.02
N TYR A 650 2.06 -3.97 -20.05
CA TYR A 650 1.09 -5.03 -20.36
C TYR A 650 -0.16 -4.50 -21.06
N CYS A 651 -0.53 -3.26 -20.80
CA CYS A 651 -1.73 -2.65 -21.37
C CYS A 651 -1.64 -2.46 -22.90
N PRO A 652 -0.63 -1.77 -23.49
CA PRO A 652 -0.47 -1.69 -24.93
C PRO A 652 -0.21 -3.07 -25.57
N TYR A 653 0.42 -4.03 -24.88
CA TYR A 653 0.55 -5.40 -25.36
C TYR A 653 -0.82 -6.04 -25.60
N GLU A 654 -1.75 -5.92 -24.67
CA GLU A 654 -3.10 -6.48 -24.78
C GLU A 654 -3.98 -5.68 -25.75
N ILE A 655 -3.83 -4.35 -25.79
CA ILE A 655 -4.56 -3.51 -26.74
C ILE A 655 -4.07 -3.79 -28.19
N ALA A 656 -2.76 -3.97 -28.39
CA ALA A 656 -2.18 -4.33 -29.68
C ALA A 656 -2.78 -5.61 -30.30
N LYS A 657 -3.11 -6.60 -29.46
CA LYS A 657 -3.84 -7.79 -29.89
C LYS A 657 -5.23 -7.47 -30.46
N LEU A 658 -5.93 -6.50 -29.85
CA LEU A 658 -7.29 -6.10 -30.27
C LEU A 658 -7.30 -5.26 -31.54
N VAL A 659 -6.26 -4.44 -31.74
CA VAL A 659 -6.12 -3.56 -32.93
C VAL A 659 -5.28 -4.20 -34.03
N GLU A 660 -5.01 -5.53 -33.90
CA GLU A 660 -4.28 -6.35 -34.89
C GLU A 660 -2.82 -5.92 -35.14
N ARG A 661 -2.23 -5.16 -34.21
CA ARG A 661 -0.79 -4.78 -34.24
C ARG A 661 0.08 -5.86 -33.58
N LYS A 662 -0.08 -7.10 -34.06
CA LYS A 662 0.65 -8.27 -33.56
C LYS A 662 2.16 -8.18 -33.83
N ASP A 663 2.55 -7.37 -34.81
CA ASP A 663 3.93 -7.04 -35.15
C ASP A 663 4.72 -6.44 -33.96
N LEU A 664 4.05 -5.72 -33.06
CA LEU A 664 4.69 -5.06 -31.90
C LEU A 664 4.77 -5.93 -30.63
N LEU A 665 4.04 -7.05 -30.60
CA LEU A 665 3.97 -7.89 -29.38
C LEU A 665 5.33 -8.40 -28.89
N PRO A 666 6.24 -8.92 -29.74
CA PRO A 666 7.55 -9.39 -29.27
C PRO A 666 8.37 -8.25 -28.63
N GLU A 667 8.37 -7.07 -29.25
CA GLU A 667 9.14 -5.91 -28.78
C GLU A 667 8.64 -5.41 -27.41
N ILE A 668 7.32 -5.26 -27.27
CA ILE A 668 6.71 -4.85 -25.99
C ILE A 668 7.02 -5.88 -24.90
N ASN A 669 6.93 -7.17 -25.21
CA ASN A 669 7.21 -8.22 -24.22
C ASN A 669 8.67 -8.25 -23.78
N ILE A 670 9.60 -8.10 -24.73
CA ILE A 670 11.03 -7.98 -24.43
C ILE A 670 11.29 -6.75 -23.55
N LEU A 671 10.69 -5.59 -23.88
CA LEU A 671 10.83 -4.38 -23.09
C LEU A 671 10.27 -4.59 -21.66
N ARG A 672 9.15 -5.29 -21.49
CA ARG A 672 8.63 -5.65 -20.16
C ARG A 672 9.65 -6.44 -19.34
N LEU A 673 10.27 -7.45 -19.91
CA LEU A 673 11.30 -8.24 -19.22
C LEU A 673 12.53 -7.39 -18.86
N ARG A 674 12.97 -6.53 -19.78
CA ARG A 674 14.07 -5.60 -19.54
C ARG A 674 13.77 -4.64 -18.38
N ILE A 675 12.58 -4.04 -18.35
CA ILE A 675 12.14 -3.14 -17.27
C ILE A 675 12.12 -3.88 -15.93
N LYS A 676 11.52 -5.06 -15.89
CA LYS A 676 11.42 -5.86 -14.66
C LYS A 676 12.78 -6.11 -14.02
N HIS A 677 13.79 -6.37 -14.80
CA HIS A 677 15.12 -6.77 -14.32
C HIS A 677 16.19 -5.67 -14.41
N GLY A 678 15.92 -4.55 -15.09
CA GLY A 678 16.86 -3.47 -15.32
C GLY A 678 18.07 -3.92 -16.13
N VAL A 679 17.86 -4.53 -17.30
CA VAL A 679 18.92 -5.16 -18.11
C VAL A 679 18.85 -4.75 -19.56
N LYS A 680 20.01 -4.81 -20.24
CA LYS A 680 20.09 -4.74 -21.69
C LYS A 680 19.56 -6.02 -22.33
N SER A 681 19.20 -5.94 -23.61
CA SER A 681 18.56 -7.04 -24.35
C SER A 681 19.40 -8.32 -24.41
N GLU A 682 20.72 -8.20 -24.46
CA GLU A 682 21.63 -9.35 -24.52
C GLU A 682 21.61 -10.23 -23.26
N LEU A 683 21.08 -9.73 -22.11
CA LEU A 683 20.99 -10.50 -20.87
C LEU A 683 19.67 -11.26 -20.71
N ILE A 684 18.69 -11.06 -21.61
CA ILE A 684 17.38 -11.69 -21.52
C ILE A 684 17.44 -13.23 -21.41
N PRO A 685 18.26 -13.93 -22.20
CA PRO A 685 18.35 -15.39 -22.09
C PRO A 685 18.80 -15.86 -20.69
N LEU A 686 19.65 -15.09 -20.02
CA LEU A 686 20.22 -15.47 -18.73
C LEU A 686 19.28 -15.16 -17.54
N ILE A 687 18.50 -14.07 -17.59
CA ILE A 687 17.61 -13.67 -16.49
C ILE A 687 16.37 -14.56 -16.36
N GLN A 688 16.11 -15.45 -17.29
CA GLN A 688 15.02 -16.43 -17.20
C GLN A 688 15.30 -17.50 -16.14
N LEU A 689 16.56 -17.68 -15.77
CA LEU A 689 16.96 -18.65 -14.76
C LEU A 689 16.70 -18.14 -13.34
N GLU A 690 16.10 -18.98 -12.52
CA GLU A 690 15.82 -18.65 -11.12
C GLU A 690 17.13 -18.38 -10.34
N GLY A 691 17.15 -17.26 -9.64
CA GLY A 691 18.33 -16.81 -8.90
C GLY A 691 19.32 -15.95 -9.71
N ILE A 692 19.05 -15.72 -10.99
CA ILE A 692 19.84 -14.82 -11.83
C ILE A 692 19.14 -13.47 -11.96
N GLY A 693 19.63 -12.48 -11.21
CA GLY A 693 19.28 -11.07 -11.41
C GLY A 693 20.34 -10.33 -12.24
N ARG A 694 20.13 -9.03 -12.46
CA ARG A 694 20.96 -8.14 -13.28
C ARG A 694 22.47 -8.33 -13.08
N ILE A 695 22.96 -8.27 -11.85
CA ILE A 695 24.38 -8.35 -11.52
C ILE A 695 24.98 -9.70 -11.92
N ARG A 696 24.27 -10.79 -11.62
CA ARG A 696 24.72 -12.14 -11.93
C ARG A 696 24.67 -12.44 -13.43
N ALA A 697 23.62 -11.99 -14.12
CA ALA A 697 23.51 -12.09 -15.57
C ALA A 697 24.68 -11.37 -16.26
N ARG A 698 25.02 -10.14 -15.80
CA ARG A 698 26.17 -9.38 -16.34
C ARG A 698 27.50 -10.07 -16.05
N SER A 699 27.66 -10.71 -14.88
CA SER A 699 28.87 -11.49 -14.56
C SER A 699 29.02 -12.72 -15.45
N LEU A 700 27.93 -13.46 -15.72
CA LEU A 700 27.94 -14.57 -16.67
C LEU A 700 28.28 -14.12 -18.09
N TYR A 701 27.65 -13.04 -18.56
CA TYR A 701 27.87 -12.49 -19.88
C TYR A 701 29.35 -12.05 -20.09
N ARG A 702 29.92 -11.37 -19.10
CA ARG A 702 31.36 -10.98 -19.10
C ARG A 702 32.31 -12.18 -19.09
N ALA A 703 31.86 -13.31 -18.53
CA ALA A 703 32.61 -14.58 -18.57
C ALA A 703 32.41 -15.36 -19.90
N GLY A 704 31.75 -14.74 -20.89
CA GLY A 704 31.51 -15.35 -22.21
C GLY A 704 30.33 -16.29 -22.26
N ILE A 705 29.43 -16.31 -21.21
CA ILE A 705 28.24 -17.13 -21.18
C ILE A 705 27.06 -16.22 -21.55
N THR A 706 26.55 -16.39 -22.77
CA THR A 706 25.52 -15.52 -23.35
C THR A 706 24.12 -16.13 -23.31
N ASP A 707 24.00 -17.44 -23.15
CA ASP A 707 22.74 -18.15 -23.17
C ASP A 707 22.72 -19.38 -22.22
N VAL A 708 21.55 -19.99 -22.10
CA VAL A 708 21.29 -21.15 -21.23
C VAL A 708 22.05 -22.39 -21.72
N ALA A 709 22.20 -22.58 -23.04
CA ALA A 709 22.89 -23.74 -23.62
C ALA A 709 24.40 -23.71 -23.29
N MET A 710 25.01 -22.54 -23.17
CA MET A 710 26.38 -22.41 -22.71
C MET A 710 26.55 -22.78 -21.23
N ILE A 711 25.54 -22.47 -20.39
CA ILE A 711 25.55 -22.88 -18.98
C ILE A 711 25.49 -24.41 -18.86
N GLU A 712 24.78 -25.08 -19.77
CA GLU A 712 24.71 -26.54 -19.81
C GLU A 712 26.07 -27.16 -20.10
N LYS A 713 26.85 -26.59 -20.99
CA LYS A 713 28.14 -27.13 -21.43
C LYS A 713 29.30 -26.89 -20.47
N ILE A 714 29.25 -25.84 -19.65
CA ILE A 714 30.33 -25.47 -18.71
C ILE A 714 30.32 -26.36 -17.47
N SER A 715 31.50 -26.71 -16.89
CA SER A 715 31.55 -27.48 -15.65
C SER A 715 31.04 -26.68 -14.45
N GLU A 716 30.47 -27.38 -13.44
CA GLU A 716 29.93 -26.75 -12.24
C GLU A 716 31.02 -25.96 -11.48
N SER A 717 32.24 -26.47 -11.40
CA SER A 717 33.36 -25.79 -10.76
C SER A 717 33.73 -24.48 -11.48
N LYS A 718 33.79 -24.47 -12.81
CA LYS A 718 34.08 -23.29 -13.60
C LYS A 718 32.93 -22.26 -13.52
N LEU A 719 31.68 -22.74 -13.50
CA LEU A 719 30.52 -21.87 -13.32
C LEU A 719 30.53 -21.24 -11.90
N GLY A 720 30.88 -22.02 -10.88
CA GLY A 720 30.94 -21.57 -9.49
C GLY A 720 32.09 -20.58 -9.19
N SER A 721 33.16 -20.56 -10.02
CA SER A 721 34.27 -19.61 -9.90
C SER A 721 33.94 -18.21 -10.46
N ILE A 722 32.84 -18.06 -11.22
CA ILE A 722 32.44 -16.75 -11.76
C ILE A 722 32.01 -15.83 -10.59
N PRO A 723 32.46 -14.56 -10.60
CA PRO A 723 32.09 -13.61 -9.54
C PRO A 723 30.58 -13.52 -9.33
N LYS A 724 30.13 -13.53 -8.06
CA LYS A 724 28.73 -13.45 -7.65
C LYS A 724 27.85 -14.70 -7.91
N ILE A 725 28.38 -15.78 -8.52
CA ILE A 725 27.68 -17.04 -8.75
C ILE A 725 27.88 -17.97 -7.54
N GLY A 726 29.09 -18.41 -7.29
CA GLY A 726 29.40 -19.34 -6.19
C GLY A 726 28.88 -20.78 -6.43
N VAL A 727 29.44 -21.75 -5.70
CA VAL A 727 29.17 -23.18 -5.92
C VAL A 727 27.69 -23.56 -5.73
N LYS A 728 27.03 -23.04 -4.68
CA LYS A 728 25.62 -23.37 -4.42
C LYS A 728 24.68 -22.98 -5.54
N LEU A 729 24.88 -21.77 -6.10
CA LEU A 729 24.05 -21.29 -7.21
C LEU A 729 24.39 -22.03 -8.50
N ALA A 730 25.68 -22.28 -8.76
CA ALA A 730 26.10 -23.06 -9.93
C ALA A 730 25.41 -24.44 -9.98
N LYS A 731 25.33 -25.15 -8.84
CA LYS A 731 24.60 -26.42 -8.71
C LYS A 731 23.11 -26.24 -9.00
N LYS A 732 22.47 -25.20 -8.44
CA LYS A 732 21.05 -24.89 -8.69
C LYS A 732 20.78 -24.59 -10.17
N LEU A 733 21.63 -23.82 -10.84
CA LEU A 733 21.50 -23.50 -12.25
C LEU A 733 21.58 -24.75 -13.12
N LYS A 734 22.53 -25.63 -12.84
CA LYS A 734 22.66 -26.93 -13.55
C LYS A 734 21.44 -27.82 -13.38
N SER A 735 20.83 -27.85 -12.19
CA SER A 735 19.61 -28.62 -11.94
C SER A 735 18.38 -28.07 -12.67
N GLN A 736 18.26 -26.75 -12.82
CA GLN A 736 17.16 -26.12 -13.57
C GLN A 736 17.17 -26.41 -15.07
N ILE A 737 18.36 -26.64 -15.64
CA ILE A 737 18.52 -26.86 -17.09
C ILE A 737 18.32 -28.33 -17.45
N LYS A 738 18.51 -29.25 -16.49
CA LYS A 738 18.30 -30.70 -16.68
C LYS A 738 16.85 -31.14 -16.60
N ASN A 739 15.97 -30.31 -16.04
CA ASN A 739 14.52 -30.49 -15.99
C ASN A 739 13.83 -29.68 -17.09
#